data_ef03816b6f5258d93841c7446c64fd8a
#
_entry.id   ef03816b6f5258d93841c7446c64fd8a
#
_cell.length_a   1.000
_cell.length_b   1.000
_cell.length_c   1.000
_cell.angle_alpha   90.00
_cell.angle_beta   90.00
_cell.angle_gamma   90.00
#
_symmetry.space_group_name_H-M   'P 1'
#
loop_
_entity.id
_entity.type
_entity.pdbx_description
1 polymer ?
#
loop_
_entity_poly.entity_id
_entity_poly.type
_entity_poly.pdbx_seq_one_letter_code
_entity_poly.pdbx_strand_id
1 'polypeptide(L)'
;MKLFPEPLDSVEAQSGTIYHNWNGSGATANPNDQYDIKIDYRFNDKNLLSGKYSDQWTSTVAYNCFKNFADPCAGGPNKSTSHLLSINDTHTFSPTLQLTTIFGFTRGTERISAYNGDGGVTDPLGKLGFPEYLNSNGFVGVPAIFINTYYSAGYTSIGGDPYGNYKQGQDTGQITVALDKVIGPHDFKIGFEGRLHQMNYIQTNAPEGIFNFDNTGTAGCPYTYDACGGDAMASFMMGQSSLNNVGYYEIQDQPATEDHQFAVYGQENWKVNRKLTLNLGLRYDASIPRTDRHNRQNWFDPTASYTIGGIPAVGGEMFASSHERHMVNTDWRDIQPRFGFAYLMSPTMVLRGGYGIYYSQSRNGASGVTPYGSQGFNESTNMIPTYNNDGATAYLHLNNPFPSGLNQPPGNSLGLLNDVGLGATGPLRNMVATPYEQSWSFGFEQQLPSNMKFSLSYIGKKGVHLYFSGANYIDHLGAQVEGYSADQVSDLFNYVNNPYSGAITNPNSCLSSPAVPLFQLQEPYPQFSCGGVSTEAWPIAWSIYHAMQVVFEKSYSNGMQILATYTWSKSMDDSSVPDDNTTWLGSFTSLQDPNKPWLEKSLSTFDIPQVFQVSYTYELPVGRKRLVGGNMPRWADALVGGWKTNGIWRASDGRPLNFGTYDGTSLPTYGGQRPNRVARPLRTPGKDSVWINQYIENPGSMVLPAPYTLGDVPRADGEIRTPGAFNVSASVNKVFSLSKTREGLTMELRLEAQNAFNHPVFGTPDQSIDDPNFGVISYTQNSPRQMQLAAKINF
;
A
#
# COMPACT_ATOMS: atom_id res chain seq x y z
N MET A 1 20.99 -14.62 26.35
CA MET A 1 22.28 -13.89 26.33
C MET A 1 23.28 -14.48 25.32
N LYS A 2 23.59 -15.79 25.30
CA LYS A 2 24.56 -16.37 24.33
C LYS A 2 24.21 -16.23 22.85
N LEU A 3 22.98 -15.85 22.52
CA LEU A 3 22.53 -15.66 21.15
C LEU A 3 22.75 -14.22 20.65
N PHE A 4 23.00 -13.28 21.53
CA PHE A 4 23.43 -11.95 21.14
C PHE A 4 24.90 -11.96 20.71
N PRO A 5 25.25 -11.22 19.65
CA PRO A 5 26.64 -11.07 19.25
C PRO A 5 27.43 -10.30 20.33
N GLU A 6 28.74 -10.58 20.42
CA GLU A 6 29.64 -9.80 21.28
C GLU A 6 29.69 -8.33 20.78
N PRO A 7 29.76 -7.37 21.70
CA PRO A 7 29.94 -5.97 21.33
C PRO A 7 31.24 -5.76 20.56
N LEU A 8 31.19 -4.96 19.49
CA LEU A 8 32.39 -4.65 18.69
C LEU A 8 33.32 -3.64 19.37
N ASP A 9 32.71 -2.68 20.08
CA ASP A 9 33.43 -1.65 20.81
C ASP A 9 32.79 -1.40 22.18
N SER A 10 33.61 -1.01 23.19
CA SER A 10 33.11 -0.44 24.42
C SER A 10 32.78 1.03 24.19
N VAL A 11 31.61 1.30 23.62
CA VAL A 11 31.13 2.67 23.40
C VAL A 11 30.83 3.27 24.77
N GLU A 12 31.53 4.34 25.14
CA GLU A 12 31.23 5.10 26.35
C GLU A 12 29.80 5.63 26.29
N ALA A 13 29.06 5.35 27.34
CA ALA A 13 27.72 5.83 27.52
C ALA A 13 27.69 7.35 27.56
N GLN A 14 27.14 8.04 26.58
CA GLN A 14 26.63 9.40 26.76
C GLN A 14 25.40 9.29 27.66
N SER A 15 25.41 9.94 28.79
CA SER A 15 24.32 9.92 29.78
C SER A 15 23.93 8.57 30.39
N GLY A 16 24.86 7.63 30.51
CA GLY A 16 24.61 6.33 31.19
C GLY A 16 23.98 5.25 30.29
N THR A 17 23.74 5.51 29.02
CA THR A 17 23.12 4.56 28.09
C THR A 17 24.12 4.17 26.99
N ILE A 18 24.28 2.87 26.75
CA ILE A 18 25.15 2.33 25.70
C ILE A 18 24.33 2.22 24.40
N TYR A 19 24.81 2.88 23.35
CA TYR A 19 24.16 2.86 22.04
C TYR A 19 25.06 2.20 20.99
N HIS A 20 24.44 1.48 20.02
CA HIS A 20 25.08 1.02 18.79
C HIS A 20 26.42 0.31 18.99
N ASN A 21 26.55 -0.55 20.02
CA ASN A 21 27.78 -1.27 20.32
C ASN A 21 28.01 -2.48 19.41
N TRP A 22 27.13 -2.74 18.46
CA TRP A 22 27.29 -3.79 17.47
C TRP A 22 26.71 -3.37 16.12
N ASN A 23 27.37 -3.76 15.03
CA ASN A 23 26.91 -3.55 13.66
C ASN A 23 27.26 -4.77 12.80
N GLY A 24 26.29 -5.31 12.09
CA GLY A 24 26.47 -6.42 11.17
C GLY A 24 26.16 -6.01 9.73
N SER A 25 26.90 -6.55 8.77
CA SER A 25 26.66 -6.37 7.36
C SER A 25 26.82 -7.67 6.59
N GLY A 26 26.14 -7.80 5.47
CA GLY A 26 26.23 -8.95 4.59
C GLY A 26 25.54 -8.75 3.28
N ALA A 27 25.59 -9.76 2.42
CA ALA A 27 24.98 -9.75 1.11
C ALA A 27 23.68 -10.58 1.09
N THR A 28 22.65 -10.05 0.48
CA THR A 28 21.43 -10.79 0.13
C THR A 28 21.52 -11.26 -1.31
N ALA A 29 21.35 -12.56 -1.54
CA ALA A 29 21.32 -13.13 -2.88
C ALA A 29 19.86 -13.23 -3.36
N ASN A 30 19.62 -12.78 -4.58
CA ASN A 30 18.30 -12.80 -5.22
C ASN A 30 18.35 -13.52 -6.57
N PRO A 31 18.57 -14.85 -6.61
CA PRO A 31 18.48 -15.59 -7.85
C PRO A 31 17.06 -15.52 -8.44
N ASN A 32 17.02 -15.35 -9.76
CA ASN A 32 15.78 -15.26 -10.53
C ASN A 32 16.00 -15.96 -11.87
N ASP A 33 15.21 -17.00 -12.10
CA ASP A 33 15.20 -17.76 -13.36
C ASP A 33 13.82 -17.66 -14.01
N GLN A 34 13.82 -17.48 -15.32
CA GLN A 34 12.60 -17.41 -16.12
C GLN A 34 12.73 -18.23 -17.40
N TYR A 35 11.68 -18.97 -17.72
CA TYR A 35 11.55 -19.74 -18.96
C TYR A 35 10.27 -19.32 -19.68
N ASP A 36 10.40 -18.99 -20.96
CA ASP A 36 9.27 -18.66 -21.82
C ASP A 36 9.27 -19.61 -23.02
N ILE A 37 8.14 -20.28 -23.24
CA ILE A 37 7.90 -21.14 -24.40
C ILE A 37 6.70 -20.59 -25.14
N LYS A 38 6.86 -20.29 -26.43
CA LYS A 38 5.76 -19.88 -27.30
C LYS A 38 5.72 -20.76 -28.54
N ILE A 39 4.51 -21.25 -28.86
CA ILE A 39 4.24 -22.10 -30.03
C ILE A 39 3.09 -21.46 -30.79
N ASP A 40 3.31 -21.12 -32.05
CA ASP A 40 2.29 -20.68 -32.97
C ASP A 40 2.06 -21.78 -34.01
N TYR A 41 0.83 -22.25 -34.15
CA TYR A 41 0.48 -23.29 -35.07
C TYR A 41 -0.69 -22.86 -35.96
N ARG A 42 -0.47 -22.86 -37.27
CA ARG A 42 -1.48 -22.56 -38.26
C ARG A 42 -2.04 -23.87 -38.81
N PHE A 43 -3.25 -24.24 -38.40
CA PHE A 43 -3.93 -25.40 -38.91
C PHE A 43 -4.27 -25.27 -40.41
N ASN A 44 -4.69 -24.09 -40.83
CA ASN A 44 -4.97 -23.68 -42.20
C ASN A 44 -5.03 -22.15 -42.28
N ASP A 45 -5.36 -21.60 -43.43
CA ASP A 45 -5.42 -20.13 -43.65
C ASP A 45 -6.46 -19.40 -42.77
N LYS A 46 -7.41 -20.15 -42.17
CA LYS A 46 -8.47 -19.60 -41.33
C LYS A 46 -8.25 -19.81 -39.82
N ASN A 47 -7.37 -20.71 -39.42
CA ASN A 47 -7.20 -21.06 -38.00
C ASN A 47 -5.75 -20.92 -37.57
N LEU A 48 -5.54 -20.04 -36.61
CA LEU A 48 -4.26 -19.81 -35.94
C LEU A 48 -4.42 -20.08 -34.44
N LEU A 49 -3.68 -21.07 -33.93
CA LEU A 49 -3.55 -21.32 -32.51
C LEU A 49 -2.20 -20.85 -32.01
N SER A 50 -2.19 -20.05 -30.94
CA SER A 50 -0.97 -19.60 -30.28
C SER A 50 -1.02 -20.01 -28.82
N GLY A 51 0.01 -20.72 -28.37
CA GLY A 51 0.20 -21.12 -26.98
C GLY A 51 1.43 -20.48 -26.40
N LYS A 52 1.31 -19.89 -25.19
CA LYS A 52 2.46 -19.38 -24.44
C LYS A 52 2.43 -19.98 -23.03
N TYR A 53 3.57 -20.50 -22.60
CA TYR A 53 3.81 -20.87 -21.21
C TYR A 53 5.04 -20.10 -20.71
N SER A 54 4.88 -19.44 -19.56
CA SER A 54 5.97 -18.79 -18.86
C SER A 54 6.07 -19.35 -17.46
N ASP A 55 7.27 -19.63 -17.03
CA ASP A 55 7.60 -20.08 -15.69
C ASP A 55 8.71 -19.18 -15.13
N GLN A 56 8.49 -18.64 -13.94
CA GLN A 56 9.47 -17.81 -13.24
C GLN A 56 9.55 -18.25 -11.79
N TRP A 57 10.75 -18.40 -11.30
CA TRP A 57 10.94 -18.53 -9.87
C TRP A 57 12.02 -17.55 -9.37
N THR A 58 11.77 -17.02 -8.19
CA THR A 58 12.70 -16.14 -7.49
C THR A 58 12.92 -16.68 -6.09
N SER A 59 14.10 -16.45 -5.57
CA SER A 59 14.42 -16.77 -4.19
C SER A 59 15.24 -15.62 -3.61
N THR A 60 14.95 -15.24 -2.39
CA THR A 60 15.79 -14.33 -1.63
C THR A 60 16.43 -15.12 -0.49
N VAL A 61 17.74 -15.14 -0.45
CA VAL A 61 18.49 -15.66 0.70
C VAL A 61 18.87 -14.46 1.55
N ALA A 62 18.13 -14.24 2.62
CA ALA A 62 18.35 -13.13 3.51
C ALA A 62 19.69 -13.28 4.26
N TYR A 63 20.30 -12.14 4.55
CA TYR A 63 21.51 -12.10 5.35
C TYR A 63 21.18 -12.35 6.82
N ASN A 64 21.92 -13.27 7.45
CA ASN A 64 21.85 -13.56 8.88
C ASN A 64 22.86 -12.69 9.63
N CYS A 65 22.38 -11.63 10.29
CA CYS A 65 23.22 -10.69 11.01
C CYS A 65 23.94 -11.35 12.19
N PHE A 66 23.22 -12.10 13.00
CA PHE A 66 23.75 -12.73 14.23
C PHE A 66 24.49 -14.04 13.96
N LYS A 67 24.42 -14.55 12.72
CA LYS A 67 24.98 -15.83 12.31
C LYS A 67 24.51 -17.00 13.17
N ASN A 68 23.28 -16.93 13.67
CA ASN A 68 22.65 -17.98 14.45
C ASN A 68 21.14 -18.02 14.16
N PHE A 69 20.42 -18.98 14.77
CA PHE A 69 19.00 -19.24 14.50
C PHE A 69 18.03 -18.25 15.16
N ALA A 70 18.52 -17.34 16.01
CA ALA A 70 17.71 -16.32 16.67
C ALA A 70 17.94 -14.91 16.09
N ASP A 71 18.31 -14.85 14.81
CA ASP A 71 18.59 -13.60 14.11
C ASP A 71 17.33 -12.73 13.98
N PRO A 72 17.36 -11.46 14.46
CA PRO A 72 16.27 -10.53 14.33
C PRO A 72 16.31 -9.71 13.03
N CYS A 73 17.43 -9.77 12.27
CA CYS A 73 17.70 -8.82 11.19
C CYS A 73 17.03 -9.16 9.86
N ALA A 74 16.53 -10.37 9.70
CA ALA A 74 16.05 -10.83 8.41
C ALA A 74 14.67 -11.46 8.53
N GLY A 75 13.76 -11.10 7.62
CA GLY A 75 12.47 -11.75 7.45
C GLY A 75 12.56 -13.21 6.95
N GLY A 76 13.76 -13.79 6.90
CA GLY A 76 14.00 -15.14 6.46
C GLY A 76 14.03 -15.32 4.92
N PRO A 77 14.22 -16.56 4.43
CA PRO A 77 14.24 -16.85 3.01
C PRO A 77 12.85 -16.69 2.39
N ASN A 78 12.79 -15.96 1.27
CA ASN A 78 11.62 -15.84 0.44
C ASN A 78 11.76 -16.72 -0.79
N LYS A 79 10.70 -17.45 -1.14
CA LYS A 79 10.58 -18.20 -2.39
C LYS A 79 9.26 -17.84 -3.07
N SER A 80 9.36 -17.46 -4.33
CA SER A 80 8.20 -17.09 -5.14
C SER A 80 8.24 -17.81 -6.47
N THR A 81 7.08 -18.32 -6.92
CA THR A 81 6.92 -18.91 -8.26
C THR A 81 5.77 -18.25 -8.99
N SER A 82 5.87 -18.12 -10.29
CA SER A 82 4.79 -17.63 -11.15
C SER A 82 4.72 -18.49 -12.41
N HIS A 83 3.58 -19.10 -12.63
CA HIS A 83 3.26 -19.84 -13.84
C HIS A 83 2.19 -19.10 -14.61
N LEU A 84 2.37 -18.95 -15.91
CA LEU A 84 1.40 -18.33 -16.81
C LEU A 84 1.20 -19.25 -18.01
N LEU A 85 -0.05 -19.62 -18.28
CA LEU A 85 -0.46 -20.27 -19.50
C LEU A 85 -1.43 -19.36 -20.25
N SER A 86 -1.19 -19.14 -21.53
CA SER A 86 -2.11 -18.44 -22.42
C SER A 86 -2.30 -19.25 -23.70
N ILE A 87 -3.54 -19.52 -24.05
CA ILE A 87 -3.92 -20.17 -25.30
C ILE A 87 -4.84 -19.22 -26.04
N ASN A 88 -4.46 -18.85 -27.26
CA ASN A 88 -5.22 -17.95 -28.12
C ASN A 88 -5.56 -18.67 -29.42
N ASP A 89 -6.83 -18.87 -29.68
CA ASP A 89 -7.36 -19.35 -30.96
C ASP A 89 -7.99 -18.20 -31.74
N THR A 90 -7.57 -18.06 -32.96
CA THR A 90 -8.14 -17.08 -33.89
C THR A 90 -8.72 -17.83 -35.09
N HIS A 91 -10.05 -17.77 -35.25
CA HIS A 91 -10.77 -18.35 -36.36
C HIS A 91 -11.32 -17.27 -37.31
N THR A 92 -10.90 -17.29 -38.55
CA THR A 92 -11.35 -16.38 -39.61
C THR A 92 -12.42 -17.06 -40.46
N PHE A 93 -13.70 -16.75 -40.20
CA PHE A 93 -14.81 -17.29 -41.02
C PHE A 93 -14.81 -16.69 -42.44
N SER A 94 -14.56 -15.39 -42.52
CA SER A 94 -14.45 -14.63 -43.77
C SER A 94 -13.52 -13.42 -43.58
N PRO A 95 -13.12 -12.71 -44.64
CA PRO A 95 -12.31 -11.49 -44.52
C PRO A 95 -12.94 -10.39 -43.62
N THR A 96 -14.22 -10.52 -43.30
CA THR A 96 -14.99 -9.53 -42.50
C THR A 96 -15.56 -10.13 -41.21
N LEU A 97 -15.26 -11.39 -40.87
CA LEU A 97 -15.78 -12.03 -39.67
C LEU A 97 -14.69 -12.92 -39.03
N GLN A 98 -14.29 -12.55 -37.82
CA GLN A 98 -13.25 -13.24 -37.05
C GLN A 98 -13.76 -13.51 -35.62
N LEU A 99 -13.46 -14.72 -35.12
CA LEU A 99 -13.64 -15.08 -33.73
C LEU A 99 -12.27 -15.24 -33.07
N THR A 100 -12.10 -14.60 -31.92
CA THR A 100 -10.91 -14.77 -31.08
C THR A 100 -11.34 -15.34 -29.75
N THR A 101 -10.70 -16.44 -29.34
CA THR A 101 -10.91 -17.06 -28.04
C THR A 101 -9.58 -17.10 -27.31
N ILE A 102 -9.53 -16.53 -26.11
CA ILE A 102 -8.33 -16.50 -25.28
C ILE A 102 -8.66 -17.20 -23.96
N PHE A 103 -7.88 -18.22 -23.64
CA PHE A 103 -7.84 -18.81 -22.32
C PHE A 103 -6.53 -18.40 -21.64
N GLY A 104 -6.61 -17.87 -20.43
CA GLY A 104 -5.49 -17.52 -19.60
C GLY A 104 -5.56 -18.22 -18.25
N PHE A 105 -4.43 -18.69 -17.76
CA PHE A 105 -4.31 -19.19 -16.40
C PHE A 105 -3.00 -18.69 -15.82
N THR A 106 -3.08 -18.13 -14.60
CA THR A 106 -1.90 -17.68 -13.83
C THR A 106 -1.96 -18.30 -12.46
N ARG A 107 -0.84 -18.89 -12.03
CA ARG A 107 -0.64 -19.35 -10.66
C ARG A 107 0.58 -18.64 -10.07
N GLY A 108 0.38 -17.88 -9.00
CA GLY A 108 1.44 -17.29 -8.19
C GLY A 108 1.51 -18.01 -6.84
N THR A 109 2.73 -18.34 -6.38
CA THR A 109 2.95 -18.77 -5.00
C THR A 109 4.07 -17.95 -4.39
N GLU A 110 3.92 -17.64 -3.12
CA GLU A 110 4.96 -16.97 -2.37
C GLU A 110 5.03 -17.57 -0.97
N ARG A 111 6.25 -17.73 -0.48
CA ARG A 111 6.50 -18.20 0.88
C ARG A 111 7.68 -17.46 1.46
N ILE A 112 7.44 -16.74 2.54
CA ILE A 112 8.46 -16.22 3.45
C ILE A 112 8.44 -17.10 4.70
N SER A 113 9.59 -17.43 5.24
CA SER A 113 9.72 -18.24 6.45
C SER A 113 10.65 -17.52 7.42
N ALA A 114 10.45 -17.69 8.72
CA ALA A 114 11.40 -17.23 9.69
C ALA A 114 12.80 -17.82 9.42
N TYR A 115 13.83 -17.08 9.78
CA TYR A 115 15.20 -17.56 9.66
C TYR A 115 15.52 -18.50 10.82
N ASN A 116 15.95 -19.72 10.52
CA ASN A 116 16.31 -20.73 11.55
C ASN A 116 17.79 -21.10 11.51
N GLY A 117 18.67 -20.29 10.89
CA GLY A 117 20.11 -20.51 10.78
C GLY A 117 20.55 -21.35 9.59
N ASP A 118 21.84 -21.36 9.33
CA ASP A 118 22.47 -22.13 8.26
C ASP A 118 22.38 -23.64 8.52
N GLY A 119 21.39 -24.28 7.92
CA GLY A 119 21.22 -25.72 8.06
C GLY A 119 19.99 -26.16 8.84
N GLY A 120 19.08 -25.22 9.12
CA GLY A 120 17.75 -25.48 9.66
C GLY A 120 17.75 -26.13 11.02
N VAL A 121 17.68 -25.33 12.06
CA VAL A 121 17.35 -25.86 13.38
C VAL A 121 15.90 -26.36 13.31
N THR A 122 15.73 -27.66 13.48
CA THR A 122 14.41 -28.30 13.37
C THR A 122 13.50 -28.02 14.56
N ASP A 123 14.06 -27.69 15.71
CA ASP A 123 13.35 -27.35 16.94
C ASP A 123 14.07 -26.20 17.68
N PRO A 124 13.89 -24.96 17.23
CA PRO A 124 14.49 -23.80 17.88
C PRO A 124 13.85 -23.51 19.26
N LEU A 125 12.56 -23.77 19.43
CA LEU A 125 11.84 -23.57 20.69
C LEU A 125 12.36 -24.53 21.77
N GLY A 126 12.47 -25.83 21.49
CA GLY A 126 13.01 -26.82 22.43
C GLY A 126 14.47 -26.54 22.80
N LYS A 127 15.30 -26.05 21.87
CA LYS A 127 16.67 -25.63 22.16
C LYS A 127 16.74 -24.46 23.15
N LEU A 128 15.74 -23.60 23.17
CA LEU A 128 15.61 -22.48 24.09
C LEU A 128 14.89 -22.85 25.40
N GLY A 129 14.33 -24.05 25.46
CA GLY A 129 13.60 -24.53 26.64
C GLY A 129 12.14 -24.03 26.70
N PHE A 130 11.57 -23.58 25.56
CA PHE A 130 10.16 -23.24 25.46
C PHE A 130 9.27 -24.48 25.38
N PRO A 131 8.02 -24.38 25.83
CA PRO A 131 7.04 -25.46 25.73
C PRO A 131 6.70 -25.82 24.27
N GLU A 132 6.44 -27.13 24.02
CA GLU A 132 6.12 -27.65 22.70
C GLU A 132 4.80 -27.08 22.12
N TYR A 133 3.83 -26.68 22.97
CA TYR A 133 2.58 -26.14 22.51
C TYR A 133 2.71 -24.84 21.69
N LEU A 134 3.85 -24.11 21.78
CA LEU A 134 4.13 -22.95 20.94
C LEU A 134 4.43 -23.30 19.48
N ASN A 135 4.60 -24.58 19.13
CA ASN A 135 4.73 -25.05 17.74
C ASN A 135 3.39 -25.30 17.05
N SER A 136 2.25 -24.96 17.64
CA SER A 136 0.92 -25.36 17.19
C SER A 136 0.50 -24.80 15.82
N ASN A 137 1.07 -23.67 15.37
CA ASN A 137 0.73 -23.07 14.06
C ASN A 137 1.48 -23.69 12.86
N GLY A 138 2.35 -24.70 13.09
CA GLY A 138 3.12 -25.35 12.03
C GLY A 138 4.17 -24.45 11.35
N PHE A 139 4.53 -23.35 11.98
CA PHE A 139 5.71 -22.55 11.69
C PHE A 139 6.85 -22.95 12.61
N VAL A 140 8.07 -22.78 12.14
CA VAL A 140 9.27 -23.11 12.92
C VAL A 140 10.14 -21.88 13.00
N GLY A 141 10.25 -21.33 14.19
CA GLY A 141 11.00 -20.10 14.43
C GLY A 141 11.36 -19.92 15.91
N VAL A 142 11.86 -18.75 16.24
CA VAL A 142 12.17 -18.31 17.60
C VAL A 142 11.15 -17.22 17.96
N PRO A 143 10.60 -17.22 19.17
CA PRO A 143 9.74 -16.12 19.62
C PRO A 143 10.41 -14.77 19.42
N ALA A 144 9.65 -13.79 18.99
CA ALA A 144 10.14 -12.42 18.94
C ALA A 144 10.26 -11.88 20.37
N ILE A 145 11.48 -11.58 20.81
CA ILE A 145 11.76 -11.06 22.13
C ILE A 145 12.33 -9.66 21.99
N PHE A 146 11.65 -8.69 22.59
CA PHE A 146 12.03 -7.27 22.57
C PHE A 146 12.39 -6.81 23.98
N ILE A 147 13.57 -6.23 24.14
CA ILE A 147 14.05 -5.66 25.39
C ILE A 147 14.13 -4.15 25.19
N ASN A 148 13.17 -3.43 25.75
CA ASN A 148 13.04 -1.98 25.57
C ASN A 148 14.18 -1.22 26.28
N THR A 149 14.38 0.04 25.87
CA THR A 149 15.36 0.98 26.46
C THR A 149 16.85 0.69 26.24
N TYR A 150 17.23 -0.45 25.65
CA TYR A 150 18.63 -0.78 25.32
C TYR A 150 19.03 -0.47 23.88
N TYR A 151 18.20 0.29 23.16
CA TYR A 151 18.43 0.71 21.79
C TYR A 151 17.87 2.11 21.54
N SER A 152 18.59 2.96 20.82
CA SER A 152 18.17 4.34 20.54
C SER A 152 16.89 4.47 19.69
N ALA A 153 16.51 3.42 18.97
CA ALA A 153 15.24 3.34 18.24
C ALA A 153 14.17 2.55 19.00
N GLY A 154 14.39 2.23 20.28
CA GLY A 154 13.37 1.68 21.16
C GLY A 154 13.67 0.31 21.79
N TYR A 155 14.29 -0.65 21.12
CA TYR A 155 14.48 -2.00 21.68
C TYR A 155 15.67 -2.75 21.09
N THR A 156 16.20 -3.71 21.87
CA THR A 156 17.10 -4.78 21.42
C THR A 156 16.28 -6.05 21.25
N SER A 157 16.46 -6.81 20.18
CA SER A 157 15.63 -7.97 19.88
C SER A 157 16.43 -9.23 19.53
N ILE A 158 15.82 -10.37 19.76
CA ILE A 158 16.15 -11.68 19.19
C ILE A 158 14.87 -12.34 18.67
N GLY A 159 15.03 -13.30 17.75
CA GLY A 159 13.90 -13.89 17.03
C GLY A 159 13.54 -13.09 15.78
N GLY A 160 12.93 -13.75 14.82
CA GLY A 160 12.56 -13.16 13.54
C GLY A 160 11.42 -12.15 13.64
N ASP A 161 11.14 -11.49 12.53
CA ASP A 161 9.96 -10.65 12.40
C ASP A 161 8.69 -11.49 12.64
N PRO A 162 7.89 -11.19 13.66
CA PRO A 162 6.67 -11.95 13.98
C PRO A 162 5.62 -11.91 12.87
N TYR A 163 5.65 -10.90 12.02
CA TYR A 163 4.79 -10.77 10.84
C TYR A 163 5.40 -11.39 9.58
N GLY A 164 6.64 -11.88 9.67
CA GLY A 164 7.45 -12.29 8.53
C GLY A 164 7.14 -13.68 7.99
N ASN A 165 6.38 -14.51 8.71
CA ASN A 165 5.96 -15.80 8.18
C ASN A 165 4.71 -15.64 7.33
N TYR A 166 4.85 -16.01 6.05
CA TYR A 166 3.85 -15.73 5.05
C TYR A 166 3.79 -16.87 4.03
N LYS A 167 2.58 -17.30 3.68
CA LYS A 167 2.34 -18.24 2.59
C LYS A 167 1.14 -17.77 1.77
N GLN A 168 1.31 -17.67 0.48
CA GLN A 168 0.26 -17.34 -0.46
C GLN A 168 0.27 -18.29 -1.64
N GLY A 169 -0.92 -18.71 -2.07
CA GLY A 169 -1.16 -19.32 -3.37
C GLY A 169 -2.34 -18.60 -4.02
N GLN A 170 -2.12 -18.01 -5.19
CA GLN A 170 -3.14 -17.28 -5.94
C GLN A 170 -3.27 -17.87 -7.34
N ASP A 171 -4.48 -18.25 -7.72
CA ASP A 171 -4.83 -18.76 -9.05
C ASP A 171 -5.81 -17.79 -9.72
N THR A 172 -5.58 -17.49 -10.99
CA THR A 172 -6.50 -16.73 -11.82
C THR A 172 -6.73 -17.47 -13.13
N GLY A 173 -7.96 -17.91 -13.34
CA GLY A 173 -8.43 -18.44 -14.62
C GLY A 173 -9.25 -17.40 -15.37
N GLN A 174 -9.00 -17.19 -16.65
CA GLN A 174 -9.75 -16.24 -17.49
C GLN A 174 -10.09 -16.88 -18.83
N ILE A 175 -11.31 -16.62 -19.30
CA ILE A 175 -11.71 -16.88 -20.67
C ILE A 175 -12.25 -15.59 -21.29
N THR A 176 -11.83 -15.28 -22.51
CA THR A 176 -12.33 -14.16 -23.31
C THR A 176 -12.72 -14.68 -24.67
N VAL A 177 -13.93 -14.36 -25.09
CA VAL A 177 -14.44 -14.70 -26.43
C VAL A 177 -14.88 -13.39 -27.10
N ALA A 178 -14.36 -13.10 -28.29
CA ALA A 178 -14.67 -11.88 -29.01
C ALA A 178 -14.94 -12.18 -30.49
N LEU A 179 -16.05 -11.68 -31.00
CA LEU A 179 -16.45 -11.75 -32.41
C LEU A 179 -16.28 -10.35 -33.02
N ASP A 180 -15.42 -10.24 -34.01
CA ASP A 180 -15.18 -9.02 -34.78
C ASP A 180 -15.88 -9.14 -36.13
N LYS A 181 -16.73 -8.14 -36.51
CA LYS A 181 -17.47 -8.10 -37.78
C LYS A 181 -17.38 -6.74 -38.43
N VAL A 182 -16.87 -6.71 -39.65
CA VAL A 182 -16.83 -5.52 -40.49
C VAL A 182 -18.01 -5.54 -41.48
N ILE A 183 -18.82 -4.46 -41.51
CA ILE A 183 -19.93 -4.26 -42.43
C ILE A 183 -19.83 -2.85 -43.02
N GLY A 184 -19.26 -2.71 -44.21
CA GLY A 184 -19.04 -1.40 -44.83
C GLY A 184 -18.18 -0.47 -43.96
N PRO A 185 -18.71 0.68 -43.51
CA PRO A 185 -17.96 1.61 -42.65
C PRO A 185 -17.99 1.24 -41.15
N HIS A 186 -18.66 0.18 -40.78
CA HIS A 186 -18.88 -0.25 -39.39
C HIS A 186 -17.97 -1.44 -39.07
N ASP A 187 -17.29 -1.35 -37.93
CA ASP A 187 -16.49 -2.41 -37.36
C ASP A 187 -17.01 -2.72 -35.95
N PHE A 188 -17.75 -3.82 -35.84
CA PHE A 188 -18.41 -4.28 -34.61
C PHE A 188 -17.56 -5.32 -33.91
N LYS A 189 -17.44 -5.17 -32.58
CA LYS A 189 -16.89 -6.19 -31.72
C LYS A 189 -17.85 -6.50 -30.57
N ILE A 190 -18.23 -7.76 -30.42
CA ILE A 190 -19.08 -8.25 -29.34
C ILE A 190 -18.26 -9.31 -28.57
N GLY A 191 -18.27 -9.23 -27.26
CA GLY A 191 -17.48 -10.18 -26.49
C GLY A 191 -18.06 -10.52 -25.14
N PHE A 192 -17.51 -11.61 -24.61
CA PHE A 192 -17.73 -12.13 -23.26
C PHE A 192 -16.38 -12.33 -22.58
N GLU A 193 -16.34 -12.08 -21.28
CA GLU A 193 -15.19 -12.33 -20.43
C GLU A 193 -15.67 -12.99 -19.14
N GLY A 194 -15.00 -14.06 -18.71
CA GLY A 194 -15.21 -14.70 -17.43
C GLY A 194 -13.89 -14.87 -16.71
N ARG A 195 -13.86 -14.57 -15.40
CA ARG A 195 -12.69 -14.74 -14.54
C ARG A 195 -13.07 -15.48 -13.28
N LEU A 196 -12.15 -16.31 -12.83
CA LEU A 196 -12.16 -16.97 -11.53
C LEU A 196 -10.86 -16.63 -10.82
N HIS A 197 -10.96 -16.05 -9.63
CA HIS A 197 -9.83 -15.83 -8.75
C HIS A 197 -9.95 -16.75 -7.54
N GLN A 198 -8.86 -17.41 -7.18
CA GLN A 198 -8.76 -18.20 -5.97
C GLN A 198 -7.51 -17.80 -5.21
N MET A 199 -7.61 -17.71 -3.89
CA MET A 199 -6.50 -17.32 -3.03
C MET A 199 -6.52 -18.12 -1.74
N ASN A 200 -5.38 -18.79 -1.45
CA ASN A 200 -5.10 -19.34 -0.14
C ASN A 200 -4.00 -18.48 0.50
N TYR A 201 -4.21 -18.05 1.72
CA TYR A 201 -3.36 -17.08 2.36
C TYR A 201 -3.16 -17.37 3.84
N ILE A 202 -1.96 -17.13 4.34
CA ILE A 202 -1.67 -16.96 5.76
C ILE A 202 -0.50 -15.99 5.91
N GLN A 203 -0.66 -15.02 6.77
CA GLN A 203 0.41 -14.20 7.33
C GLN A 203 0.31 -14.28 8.84
N THR A 204 1.41 -14.59 9.48
CA THR A 204 1.41 -14.78 10.93
C THR A 204 1.49 -13.45 11.67
N ASN A 205 0.97 -13.48 12.88
CA ASN A 205 1.26 -12.52 13.93
C ASN A 205 1.62 -13.36 15.17
N ALA A 206 2.84 -13.20 15.67
CA ALA A 206 3.32 -13.96 16.83
C ALA A 206 3.18 -15.52 16.74
N PRO A 207 3.60 -16.16 15.65
CA PRO A 207 3.40 -17.61 15.44
C PRO A 207 4.12 -18.50 16.43
N GLU A 208 5.17 -18.01 17.07
CA GLU A 208 5.93 -18.65 18.18
C GLU A 208 5.85 -17.83 19.48
N GLY A 209 5.08 -16.74 19.45
CA GLY A 209 4.94 -15.77 20.53
C GLY A 209 5.75 -14.49 20.31
N ILE A 210 5.23 -13.41 20.85
CA ILE A 210 5.92 -12.12 21.01
C ILE A 210 6.04 -11.88 22.51
N PHE A 211 7.22 -11.48 22.98
CA PHE A 211 7.43 -11.18 24.38
C PHE A 211 8.20 -9.87 24.52
N ASN A 212 7.57 -8.92 25.19
CA ASN A 212 8.13 -7.59 25.41
C ASN A 212 8.60 -7.45 26.84
N PHE A 213 9.77 -6.88 27.04
CA PHE A 213 10.37 -6.63 28.34
C PHE A 213 10.72 -5.16 28.45
N ASP A 214 10.15 -4.51 29.45
CA ASP A 214 10.44 -3.12 29.80
C ASP A 214 10.66 -3.02 31.33
N ASN A 215 10.81 -1.79 31.83
CA ASN A 215 11.00 -1.57 33.25
C ASN A 215 9.77 -1.95 34.11
N THR A 216 8.58 -2.00 33.51
CA THR A 216 7.35 -2.28 34.28
C THR A 216 7.30 -3.71 34.82
N GLY A 217 7.92 -4.70 34.14
CA GLY A 217 8.01 -6.07 34.62
C GLY A 217 8.76 -6.25 35.95
N THR A 218 9.61 -5.30 36.34
CA THR A 218 10.35 -5.31 37.62
C THR A 218 10.14 -4.08 38.47
N ALA A 219 9.15 -3.24 38.14
CA ALA A 219 8.89 -1.99 38.85
C ALA A 219 8.29 -2.18 40.24
N GLY A 220 7.57 -3.28 40.48
CA GLY A 220 6.97 -3.59 41.78
C GLY A 220 5.76 -2.72 42.16
N CYS A 221 5.21 -2.01 41.18
CA CYS A 221 3.97 -1.21 41.37
C CYS A 221 3.10 -1.21 40.11
N PRO A 222 1.77 -1.05 40.26
CA PRO A 222 0.88 -1.00 39.12
C PRO A 222 0.98 0.33 38.36
N TYR A 223 1.10 0.24 37.04
CA TYR A 223 0.72 1.26 36.04
C TYR A 223 1.32 2.67 36.03
N THR A 224 2.37 3.02 36.74
CA THR A 224 2.94 4.36 36.60
C THR A 224 4.36 4.32 36.05
N TYR A 225 4.55 4.81 34.85
CA TYR A 225 5.75 4.73 34.02
C TYR A 225 7.06 5.18 34.67
N ASP A 226 7.01 6.12 35.62
CA ASP A 226 8.22 6.77 36.15
C ASP A 226 8.41 6.69 37.67
N ALA A 227 7.47 6.23 38.42
CA ALA A 227 7.49 6.36 39.88
C ALA A 227 8.21 5.24 40.66
N CYS A 228 8.36 4.04 40.06
CA CYS A 228 8.74 2.85 40.81
C CYS A 228 10.08 2.23 40.36
N GLY A 229 10.74 2.75 39.36
CA GLY A 229 11.97 2.17 38.85
C GLY A 229 11.74 0.94 37.99
N GLY A 230 12.57 -0.11 38.15
CA GLY A 230 12.60 -1.30 37.30
C GLY A 230 13.57 -1.17 36.15
N ASP A 231 13.85 -2.31 35.47
CA ASP A 231 14.84 -2.38 34.41
C ASP A 231 14.45 -3.46 33.40
N ALA A 232 14.46 -3.13 32.10
CA ALA A 232 14.04 -4.03 31.03
C ALA A 232 14.91 -5.30 30.94
N MET A 233 16.20 -5.19 31.14
CA MET A 233 17.12 -6.36 31.15
C MET A 233 16.86 -7.24 32.38
N ALA A 234 16.60 -6.64 33.54
CA ALA A 234 16.25 -7.40 34.74
C ALA A 234 14.93 -8.13 34.53
N SER A 235 13.92 -7.49 33.92
CA SER A 235 12.65 -8.10 33.55
C SER A 235 12.84 -9.29 32.61
N PHE A 236 13.68 -9.14 31.58
CA PHE A 236 14.05 -10.24 30.67
C PHE A 236 14.77 -11.38 31.39
N MET A 237 15.76 -11.10 32.23
CA MET A 237 16.49 -12.12 32.97
C MET A 237 15.60 -12.89 33.94
N MET A 238 14.59 -12.27 34.50
CA MET A 238 13.56 -12.89 35.34
C MET A 238 12.46 -13.58 34.53
N GLY A 239 12.40 -13.37 33.21
CA GLY A 239 11.34 -13.86 32.34
C GLY A 239 9.98 -13.21 32.60
N GLN A 240 9.97 -11.99 33.14
CA GLN A 240 8.79 -11.23 33.53
C GLN A 240 8.47 -10.21 32.44
N SER A 241 7.44 -10.47 31.65
CA SER A 241 7.08 -9.57 30.54
C SER A 241 6.55 -8.21 31.03
N SER A 242 6.56 -7.23 30.13
CA SER A 242 5.95 -5.92 30.33
C SER A 242 4.49 -6.02 30.84
N LEU A 243 4.05 -5.09 31.69
CA LEU A 243 2.66 -4.99 32.14
C LEU A 243 1.75 -4.31 31.09
N ASN A 244 2.32 -3.39 30.30
CA ASN A 244 1.57 -2.60 29.34
C ASN A 244 1.54 -3.25 27.95
N ASN A 245 2.59 -3.95 27.59
CA ASN A 245 2.73 -4.64 26.30
C ASN A 245 3.09 -6.10 26.62
N VAL A 246 2.12 -6.84 27.09
CA VAL A 246 2.28 -8.22 27.56
C VAL A 246 2.74 -9.15 26.43
N GLY A 247 3.40 -10.25 26.79
CA GLY A 247 3.69 -11.30 25.83
C GLY A 247 2.38 -11.98 25.36
N TYR A 248 2.32 -12.34 24.09
CA TYR A 248 1.18 -13.06 23.54
C TYR A 248 1.56 -14.04 22.43
N TYR A 249 0.65 -14.95 22.16
CA TYR A 249 0.66 -15.88 21.03
C TYR A 249 -0.65 -15.74 20.28
N GLU A 250 -0.63 -15.84 18.94
CA GLU A 250 -1.83 -15.73 18.15
C GLU A 250 -2.02 -16.91 17.20
N ILE A 251 -3.21 -17.49 17.20
CA ILE A 251 -3.66 -18.45 16.21
C ILE A 251 -4.33 -17.66 15.08
N GLN A 252 -3.83 -17.82 13.85
CA GLN A 252 -4.24 -17.06 12.69
C GLN A 252 -5.26 -17.79 11.84
N ASP A 253 -6.20 -17.06 11.26
CA ASP A 253 -7.03 -17.55 10.15
C ASP A 253 -6.17 -17.88 8.93
N GLN A 254 -6.65 -18.83 8.13
CA GLN A 254 -6.04 -19.26 6.88
C GLN A 254 -7.09 -19.18 5.75
N PRO A 255 -7.45 -17.99 5.28
CA PRO A 255 -8.49 -17.82 4.28
C PRO A 255 -8.18 -18.60 3.00
N ALA A 256 -9.21 -19.25 2.48
CA ALA A 256 -9.21 -19.99 1.23
C ALA A 256 -10.37 -19.49 0.36
N THR A 257 -10.15 -18.35 -0.29
CA THR A 257 -11.18 -17.54 -0.92
C THR A 257 -11.30 -17.77 -2.42
N GLU A 258 -12.49 -17.50 -2.95
CA GLU A 258 -12.82 -17.59 -4.36
C GLU A 258 -13.81 -16.48 -4.74
N ASP A 259 -13.61 -15.83 -5.89
CA ASP A 259 -14.54 -14.88 -6.48
C ASP A 259 -14.68 -15.09 -7.99
N HIS A 260 -15.81 -14.63 -8.54
CA HIS A 260 -16.14 -14.75 -9.95
C HIS A 260 -16.46 -13.38 -10.55
N GLN A 261 -16.00 -13.16 -11.77
CA GLN A 261 -16.30 -11.96 -12.53
C GLN A 261 -16.77 -12.32 -13.94
N PHE A 262 -17.82 -11.67 -14.38
CA PHE A 262 -18.37 -11.85 -15.72
C PHE A 262 -18.55 -10.50 -16.39
N ALA A 263 -18.30 -10.45 -17.69
CA ALA A 263 -18.55 -9.26 -18.48
C ALA A 263 -19.09 -9.60 -19.85
N VAL A 264 -20.00 -8.79 -20.32
CA VAL A 264 -20.45 -8.77 -21.73
C VAL A 264 -20.28 -7.37 -22.28
N TYR A 265 -19.83 -7.27 -23.51
CA TYR A 265 -19.63 -5.98 -24.13
C TYR A 265 -19.92 -5.98 -25.63
N GLY A 266 -20.32 -4.82 -26.13
CA GLY A 266 -20.42 -4.52 -27.54
C GLY A 266 -19.78 -3.17 -27.81
N GLN A 267 -19.02 -3.08 -28.89
CA GLN A 267 -18.43 -1.83 -29.35
C GLN A 267 -18.51 -1.73 -30.86
N GLU A 268 -18.53 -0.51 -31.35
CA GLU A 268 -18.57 -0.16 -32.76
C GLU A 268 -17.56 0.95 -33.05
N ASN A 269 -16.74 0.75 -34.10
CA ASN A 269 -15.92 1.78 -34.72
C ASN A 269 -16.59 2.17 -36.04
N TRP A 270 -17.32 3.27 -36.04
CA TRP A 270 -18.06 3.75 -37.18
C TRP A 270 -17.31 4.87 -37.92
N LYS A 271 -16.87 4.58 -39.14
CA LYS A 271 -16.32 5.56 -40.09
C LYS A 271 -17.47 6.30 -40.78
N VAL A 272 -18.05 7.31 -40.10
CA VAL A 272 -19.21 8.07 -40.60
C VAL A 272 -18.92 8.66 -41.99
N ASN A 273 -17.72 9.19 -42.16
CA ASN A 273 -17.18 9.65 -43.43
C ASN A 273 -15.66 9.69 -43.39
N ARG A 274 -15.01 10.21 -44.44
CA ARG A 274 -13.52 10.30 -44.53
C ARG A 274 -12.87 11.16 -43.43
N LYS A 275 -13.65 12.01 -42.76
CA LYS A 275 -13.15 12.94 -41.74
C LYS A 275 -13.58 12.58 -40.33
N LEU A 276 -14.67 11.86 -40.14
CA LEU A 276 -15.24 11.57 -38.82
C LEU A 276 -15.32 10.08 -38.59
N THR A 277 -14.71 9.66 -37.47
CA THR A 277 -14.86 8.32 -36.88
C THR A 277 -15.47 8.47 -35.50
N LEU A 278 -16.49 7.64 -35.20
CA LEU A 278 -17.11 7.51 -33.88
C LEU A 278 -16.76 6.15 -33.31
N ASN A 279 -16.51 6.11 -32.01
CA ASN A 279 -16.32 4.88 -31.25
C ASN A 279 -17.42 4.82 -30.19
N LEU A 280 -18.27 3.81 -30.28
CA LEU A 280 -19.41 3.61 -29.39
C LEU A 280 -19.21 2.28 -28.66
N GLY A 281 -19.47 2.23 -27.36
CA GLY A 281 -19.34 0.99 -26.61
C GLY A 281 -20.26 0.94 -25.41
N LEU A 282 -20.68 -0.26 -25.09
CA LEU A 282 -21.39 -0.58 -23.87
C LEU A 282 -20.81 -1.87 -23.30
N ARG A 283 -20.47 -1.85 -22.03
CA ARG A 283 -20.02 -3.01 -21.27
C ARG A 283 -20.86 -3.13 -20.01
N TYR A 284 -21.17 -4.35 -19.64
CA TYR A 284 -21.79 -4.69 -18.37
C TYR A 284 -20.88 -5.67 -17.64
N ASP A 285 -20.55 -5.36 -16.40
CA ASP A 285 -19.75 -6.22 -15.52
C ASP A 285 -20.62 -6.73 -14.37
N ALA A 286 -20.37 -7.94 -13.92
CA ALA A 286 -20.89 -8.50 -12.69
C ALA A 286 -19.72 -9.10 -11.89
N SER A 287 -19.40 -8.48 -10.77
CA SER A 287 -18.39 -8.98 -9.82
C SER A 287 -19.09 -9.63 -8.65
N ILE A 288 -19.04 -10.96 -8.58
CA ILE A 288 -19.62 -11.73 -7.48
C ILE A 288 -18.61 -11.65 -6.33
N PRO A 289 -18.99 -11.14 -5.15
CA PRO A 289 -18.10 -11.04 -4.01
C PRO A 289 -17.53 -12.40 -3.59
N ARG A 290 -16.36 -12.36 -2.98
CA ARG A 290 -15.65 -13.56 -2.56
C ARG A 290 -16.44 -14.40 -1.56
N THR A 291 -16.21 -15.71 -1.63
CA THR A 291 -16.59 -16.68 -0.60
C THR A 291 -15.33 -17.33 -0.04
N ASP A 292 -15.39 -17.85 1.17
CA ASP A 292 -14.35 -18.74 1.73
C ASP A 292 -14.80 -20.18 1.63
N ARG A 293 -13.87 -21.10 1.36
CA ARG A 293 -14.12 -22.54 1.23
C ARG A 293 -14.76 -23.15 2.48
N HIS A 294 -14.38 -22.62 3.63
CA HIS A 294 -14.82 -23.09 4.95
C HIS A 294 -15.82 -22.16 5.62
N ASN A 295 -16.37 -21.18 4.85
CA ASN A 295 -17.28 -20.12 5.36
C ASN A 295 -16.68 -19.30 6.53
N ARG A 296 -15.37 -19.10 6.53
CA ARG A 296 -14.65 -18.30 7.53
C ARG A 296 -14.68 -16.83 7.16
N GLN A 297 -15.90 -16.28 7.13
CA GLN A 297 -16.14 -14.86 6.84
C GLN A 297 -17.23 -14.34 7.76
N ASN A 298 -17.10 -13.08 8.15
CA ASN A 298 -18.10 -12.34 8.92
C ASN A 298 -18.47 -11.03 8.25
N TRP A 299 -19.55 -10.43 8.68
CA TRP A 299 -19.97 -9.06 8.42
C TRP A 299 -20.65 -8.49 9.64
N PHE A 300 -20.72 -7.17 9.74
CA PHE A 300 -21.46 -6.51 10.81
C PHE A 300 -22.90 -6.20 10.35
N ASP A 301 -23.89 -6.60 11.14
CA ASP A 301 -25.30 -6.22 10.95
C ASP A 301 -25.70 -5.19 12.02
N PRO A 302 -25.87 -3.90 11.64
CA PRO A 302 -26.21 -2.83 12.56
C PRO A 302 -27.61 -2.97 13.15
N THR A 303 -28.44 -3.89 12.64
CA THR A 303 -29.86 -4.08 13.05
C THR A 303 -30.10 -5.37 13.83
N ALA A 304 -29.09 -6.22 13.96
CA ALA A 304 -29.22 -7.47 14.74
C ALA A 304 -29.63 -7.16 16.19
N SER A 305 -30.56 -7.94 16.73
CA SER A 305 -31.09 -7.72 18.09
C SER A 305 -30.94 -8.98 18.92
N TYR A 306 -30.39 -8.86 20.12
CA TYR A 306 -30.12 -9.96 21.03
C TYR A 306 -30.05 -9.46 22.49
N THR A 307 -29.63 -10.31 23.43
CA THR A 307 -29.46 -9.94 24.83
C THR A 307 -28.12 -10.42 25.37
N ILE A 308 -27.50 -9.62 26.22
CA ILE A 308 -26.25 -9.93 26.92
C ILE A 308 -26.55 -9.95 28.40
N GLY A 309 -26.54 -11.12 29.02
CA GLY A 309 -26.95 -11.23 30.45
C GLY A 309 -28.32 -10.68 30.76
N GLY A 310 -29.27 -10.68 29.81
CA GLY A 310 -30.62 -10.10 29.95
C GLY A 310 -30.73 -8.62 29.56
N ILE A 311 -29.64 -7.97 29.18
CA ILE A 311 -29.60 -6.59 28.71
C ILE A 311 -29.83 -6.58 27.17
N PRO A 312 -30.81 -5.83 26.65
CA PRO A 312 -31.02 -5.70 25.22
C PRO A 312 -29.79 -5.08 24.53
N ALA A 313 -29.36 -5.66 23.42
CA ALA A 313 -28.28 -5.17 22.59
C ALA A 313 -28.69 -5.13 21.10
N VAL A 314 -28.18 -4.17 20.37
CA VAL A 314 -28.41 -3.99 18.94
C VAL A 314 -27.06 -3.90 18.21
N GLY A 315 -27.00 -4.46 17.01
CA GLY A 315 -25.76 -4.56 16.24
C GLY A 315 -24.93 -5.76 16.68
N GLY A 316 -24.44 -6.53 15.72
CA GLY A 316 -23.64 -7.70 16.02
C GLY A 316 -22.99 -8.30 14.78
N GLU A 317 -22.03 -9.16 15.01
CA GLU A 317 -21.35 -9.90 13.96
C GLU A 317 -22.19 -11.08 13.48
N MET A 318 -22.28 -11.19 12.17
CA MET A 318 -22.93 -12.30 11.46
C MET A 318 -21.88 -13.09 10.71
N PHE A 319 -22.09 -14.39 10.60
CA PHE A 319 -21.10 -15.28 9.99
C PHE A 319 -21.65 -15.96 8.73
N ALA A 320 -20.77 -16.20 7.79
CA ALA A 320 -21.07 -16.95 6.59
C ALA A 320 -21.53 -18.38 6.94
N SER A 321 -22.48 -18.88 6.16
CA SER A 321 -23.07 -20.22 6.30
C SER A 321 -23.17 -20.89 4.94
N SER A 322 -23.64 -22.13 4.87
CA SER A 322 -23.90 -22.84 3.62
C SER A 322 -24.96 -22.15 2.73
N HIS A 323 -25.85 -21.33 3.34
CA HIS A 323 -26.93 -20.64 2.62
C HIS A 323 -26.58 -19.17 2.32
N GLU A 324 -25.76 -18.54 3.16
CA GLU A 324 -25.32 -17.16 3.05
C GLU A 324 -23.81 -17.09 3.09
N ARG A 325 -23.18 -17.32 1.93
CA ARG A 325 -21.72 -17.43 1.84
C ARG A 325 -20.99 -16.09 1.67
N HIS A 326 -21.68 -15.06 1.16
CA HIS A 326 -21.08 -13.78 0.83
C HIS A 326 -21.20 -12.79 1.99
N MET A 327 -20.10 -12.18 2.38
CA MET A 327 -20.08 -11.13 3.40
C MET A 327 -20.66 -9.80 2.93
N VAL A 328 -20.75 -9.56 1.61
CA VAL A 328 -21.40 -8.40 0.98
C VAL A 328 -22.26 -8.88 -0.17
N ASN A 329 -23.36 -8.17 -0.44
CA ASN A 329 -24.23 -8.45 -1.57
C ASN A 329 -23.57 -8.05 -2.90
N THR A 330 -23.99 -8.67 -4.01
CA THR A 330 -23.50 -8.32 -5.35
C THR A 330 -24.14 -7.01 -5.85
N ASP A 331 -23.33 -6.12 -6.38
CA ASP A 331 -23.84 -4.98 -7.16
C ASP A 331 -24.10 -5.44 -8.61
N TRP A 332 -25.33 -5.27 -9.08
CA TRP A 332 -25.76 -5.63 -10.43
C TRP A 332 -25.90 -4.44 -11.36
N ARG A 333 -25.40 -3.25 -10.97
CA ARG A 333 -25.65 -1.98 -11.68
C ARG A 333 -24.48 -1.53 -12.53
N ASP A 334 -23.45 -2.33 -12.73
CA ASP A 334 -22.15 -1.94 -13.30
C ASP A 334 -22.21 -1.82 -14.83
N ILE A 335 -22.94 -0.82 -15.32
CA ILE A 335 -23.10 -0.50 -16.75
C ILE A 335 -22.08 0.57 -17.15
N GLN A 336 -21.30 0.31 -18.21
CA GLN A 336 -20.15 1.11 -18.64
C GLN A 336 -20.34 1.63 -20.07
N PRO A 337 -21.05 2.73 -20.30
CA PRO A 337 -21.10 3.38 -21.59
C PRO A 337 -19.75 4.02 -21.93
N ARG A 338 -19.38 3.97 -23.21
CA ARG A 338 -18.17 4.57 -23.76
C ARG A 338 -18.50 5.26 -25.07
N PHE A 339 -18.01 6.47 -25.22
CA PHE A 339 -18.14 7.28 -26.42
C PHE A 339 -16.80 7.90 -26.77
N GLY A 340 -16.45 7.90 -28.04
CA GLY A 340 -15.28 8.57 -28.56
C GLY A 340 -15.51 9.08 -29.98
N PHE A 341 -14.75 10.10 -30.35
CA PHE A 341 -14.72 10.59 -31.73
C PHE A 341 -13.33 11.03 -32.14
N ALA A 342 -13.04 10.91 -33.44
CA ALA A 342 -11.88 11.52 -34.08
C ALA A 342 -12.35 12.25 -35.33
N TYR A 343 -12.02 13.55 -35.42
CA TYR A 343 -12.41 14.41 -36.55
C TYR A 343 -11.19 15.02 -37.22
N LEU A 344 -10.98 14.70 -38.49
CA LEU A 344 -9.91 15.25 -39.33
C LEU A 344 -10.30 16.66 -39.79
N MET A 345 -9.85 17.67 -39.04
CA MET A 345 -10.12 19.08 -39.39
C MET A 345 -9.37 19.51 -40.67
N SER A 346 -8.12 19.11 -40.80
CA SER A 346 -7.27 19.34 -41.96
C SER A 346 -6.38 18.11 -42.21
N PRO A 347 -5.67 17.99 -43.34
CA PRO A 347 -4.75 16.88 -43.56
C PRO A 347 -3.68 16.69 -42.51
N THR A 348 -3.43 17.70 -41.69
CA THR A 348 -2.39 17.72 -40.66
C THR A 348 -2.93 17.92 -39.23
N MET A 349 -4.25 18.06 -39.06
CA MET A 349 -4.88 18.34 -37.76
C MET A 349 -6.06 17.42 -37.47
N VAL A 350 -6.01 16.75 -36.33
CA VAL A 350 -7.08 15.87 -35.83
C VAL A 350 -7.57 16.38 -34.50
N LEU A 351 -8.88 16.48 -34.34
CA LEU A 351 -9.60 16.73 -33.10
C LEU A 351 -10.07 15.39 -32.55
N ARG A 352 -9.89 15.15 -31.24
CA ARG A 352 -10.30 13.93 -30.58
C ARG A 352 -11.01 14.24 -29.27
N GLY A 353 -11.93 13.39 -28.90
CA GLY A 353 -12.59 13.45 -27.61
C GLY A 353 -13.24 12.14 -27.24
N GLY A 354 -13.51 11.95 -25.96
CA GLY A 354 -14.15 10.76 -25.48
C GLY A 354 -14.67 10.91 -24.06
N TYR A 355 -15.56 10.01 -23.71
CA TYR A 355 -16.11 9.82 -22.38
C TYR A 355 -16.31 8.32 -22.13
N GLY A 356 -16.07 7.88 -20.90
CA GLY A 356 -16.34 6.51 -20.51
C GLY A 356 -16.48 6.33 -19.00
N ILE A 357 -17.24 5.31 -18.62
CA ILE A 357 -17.37 4.83 -17.25
C ILE A 357 -16.63 3.51 -17.14
N TYR A 358 -15.89 3.33 -16.03
CA TYR A 358 -15.07 2.17 -15.77
C TYR A 358 -15.24 1.75 -14.31
N TYR A 359 -15.86 0.60 -14.07
CA TYR A 359 -15.96 0.03 -12.75
C TYR A 359 -14.68 -0.66 -12.35
N SER A 360 -14.31 -0.55 -11.08
CA SER A 360 -13.22 -1.34 -10.52
C SER A 360 -13.67 -2.78 -10.29
N GLN A 361 -12.70 -3.67 -10.11
CA GLN A 361 -13.01 -5.02 -9.63
C GLN A 361 -13.47 -4.96 -8.17
N SER A 362 -14.31 -5.90 -7.76
CA SER A 362 -14.70 -6.03 -6.36
C SER A 362 -13.48 -6.32 -5.48
N ARG A 363 -13.59 -6.00 -4.19
CA ARG A 363 -12.52 -6.27 -3.22
C ARG A 363 -12.31 -7.76 -3.02
N ASN A 364 -11.20 -8.28 -3.51
CA ASN A 364 -10.87 -9.70 -3.43
C ASN A 364 -9.86 -10.02 -2.32
N GLY A 365 -9.37 -9.00 -1.58
CA GLY A 365 -8.30 -9.15 -0.62
C GLY A 365 -8.71 -9.95 0.61
N ALA A 366 -8.07 -11.08 0.83
CA ALA A 366 -8.06 -11.81 2.09
C ALA A 366 -6.61 -11.92 2.58
N SER A 367 -5.89 -10.80 2.56
CA SER A 367 -4.48 -10.71 2.92
C SER A 367 -4.30 -9.89 4.20
N GLY A 368 -3.13 -10.00 4.81
CA GLY A 368 -2.80 -9.37 6.08
C GLY A 368 -2.91 -10.33 7.27
N VAL A 369 -2.39 -9.91 8.40
CA VAL A 369 -2.41 -10.72 9.64
C VAL A 369 -3.83 -10.93 10.16
N THR A 370 -4.71 -9.97 9.92
CA THR A 370 -6.16 -10.10 10.16
C THR A 370 -6.88 -9.85 8.83
N PRO A 371 -7.16 -10.89 8.04
CA PRO A 371 -7.82 -10.73 6.77
C PRO A 371 -9.22 -10.11 6.93
N TYR A 372 -9.56 -9.20 6.02
CA TYR A 372 -10.85 -8.54 6.02
C TYR A 372 -12.04 -9.51 6.08
N GLY A 373 -12.92 -9.33 7.06
CA GLY A 373 -14.08 -10.17 7.28
C GLY A 373 -13.74 -11.56 7.83
N SER A 374 -12.71 -11.69 8.69
CA SER A 374 -12.31 -12.95 9.34
C SER A 374 -12.40 -12.91 10.88
N GLN A 375 -13.16 -11.98 11.45
CA GLN A 375 -13.38 -11.95 12.90
C GLN A 375 -13.91 -13.29 13.42
N GLY A 376 -13.50 -13.64 14.64
CA GLY A 376 -13.82 -14.92 15.26
C GLY A 376 -12.92 -16.08 14.81
N PHE A 377 -12.13 -15.92 13.71
CA PHE A 377 -11.26 -16.98 13.19
C PHE A 377 -9.79 -16.78 13.55
N ASN A 378 -9.45 -15.68 14.23
CA ASN A 378 -8.17 -15.43 14.88
C ASN A 378 -8.40 -15.43 16.40
N GLU A 379 -7.38 -15.81 17.19
CA GLU A 379 -7.49 -15.74 18.64
C GLU A 379 -6.14 -15.56 19.29
N SER A 380 -6.04 -14.61 20.21
CA SER A 380 -4.83 -14.31 20.96
C SER A 380 -4.87 -14.93 22.35
N THR A 381 -3.71 -15.41 22.82
CA THR A 381 -3.50 -15.82 24.19
C THR A 381 -2.46 -14.90 24.81
N ASN A 382 -2.89 -14.11 25.79
CA ASN A 382 -2.00 -13.17 26.47
C ASN A 382 -1.34 -13.81 27.68
N MET A 383 -0.07 -13.53 27.88
CA MET A 383 0.67 -13.86 29.10
C MET A 383 0.22 -12.93 30.23
N ILE A 384 -0.11 -13.48 31.39
CA ILE A 384 -0.44 -12.71 32.58
C ILE A 384 0.82 -12.53 33.42
N PRO A 385 1.50 -11.37 33.37
CA PRO A 385 2.81 -11.21 34.00
C PRO A 385 2.76 -11.17 35.53
N THR A 386 1.71 -10.59 36.11
CA THR A 386 1.58 -10.47 37.56
C THR A 386 0.24 -11.02 38.07
N TYR A 387 0.22 -11.47 39.32
CA TYR A 387 -0.97 -12.04 39.96
C TYR A 387 -2.08 -10.98 40.04
N ASN A 388 -3.27 -11.29 39.52
CA ASN A 388 -4.40 -10.36 39.44
C ASN A 388 -4.08 -8.99 38.80
N ASN A 389 -3.06 -8.93 37.94
CA ASN A 389 -2.56 -7.68 37.34
C ASN A 389 -2.18 -6.61 38.39
N ASP A 390 -1.67 -7.04 39.54
CA ASP A 390 -1.31 -6.15 40.66
C ASP A 390 -0.01 -5.34 40.41
N GLY A 391 0.73 -5.67 39.33
CA GLY A 391 1.96 -5.01 38.96
C GLY A 391 3.14 -5.26 39.89
N ALA A 392 3.00 -6.13 40.90
CA ALA A 392 3.98 -6.34 41.95
C ALA A 392 4.35 -7.81 42.17
N THR A 393 3.38 -8.71 42.08
CA THR A 393 3.55 -10.13 42.38
C THR A 393 3.73 -10.91 41.08
N ALA A 394 4.96 -11.36 40.77
CA ALA A 394 5.21 -12.15 39.56
C ALA A 394 4.33 -13.40 39.52
N TYR A 395 3.76 -13.71 38.37
CA TYR A 395 2.85 -14.84 38.19
C TYR A 395 3.32 -15.80 37.09
N LEU A 396 3.26 -15.41 35.81
CA LEU A 396 3.75 -16.22 34.70
C LEU A 396 5.14 -15.76 34.24
N HIS A 397 5.92 -16.70 33.73
CA HIS A 397 7.27 -16.45 33.28
C HIS A 397 7.47 -16.98 31.86
N LEU A 398 8.45 -16.44 31.16
CA LEU A 398 8.78 -16.74 29.76
C LEU A 398 9.01 -18.25 29.49
N ASN A 399 9.47 -19.03 30.48
CA ASN A 399 9.70 -20.47 30.34
C ASN A 399 8.41 -21.30 30.23
N ASN A 400 7.26 -20.77 30.68
CA ASN A 400 5.94 -21.37 30.49
C ASN A 400 4.88 -20.26 30.49
N PRO A 401 4.78 -19.49 29.38
CA PRO A 401 3.97 -18.27 29.36
C PRO A 401 2.46 -18.52 29.35
N PHE A 402 2.01 -19.70 28.92
CA PHE A 402 0.59 -20.04 28.78
C PHE A 402 0.29 -21.43 29.37
N PRO A 403 0.40 -21.63 30.70
CA PRO A 403 0.28 -22.95 31.32
C PRO A 403 -1.09 -23.61 31.16
N SER A 404 -2.13 -22.83 30.89
CA SER A 404 -3.51 -23.33 30.61
C SER A 404 -3.70 -23.73 29.13
N GLY A 405 -2.64 -23.64 28.30
CA GLY A 405 -2.72 -23.85 26.87
C GLY A 405 -3.08 -22.57 26.11
N LEU A 406 -3.23 -22.68 24.80
CA LEU A 406 -3.57 -21.57 23.89
C LEU A 406 -5.08 -21.49 23.68
N ASN A 407 -5.63 -20.29 23.76
CA ASN A 407 -7.00 -20.01 23.36
C ASN A 407 -7.22 -20.43 21.91
N GLN A 408 -8.36 -21.05 21.63
CA GLN A 408 -8.73 -21.44 20.28
C GLN A 408 -9.75 -20.45 19.72
N PRO A 409 -9.63 -20.06 18.42
CA PRO A 409 -10.61 -19.22 17.77
C PRO A 409 -12.02 -19.79 17.92
N PRO A 410 -13.00 -19.01 18.37
CA PRO A 410 -14.39 -19.49 18.57
C PRO A 410 -15.07 -19.82 17.23
N GLY A 411 -14.54 -19.29 16.11
CA GLY A 411 -15.18 -19.37 14.81
C GLY A 411 -16.53 -18.66 14.85
N ASN A 412 -17.56 -19.32 14.32
CA ASN A 412 -18.93 -18.83 14.34
C ASN A 412 -19.76 -19.33 15.53
N SER A 413 -19.15 -20.02 16.50
CA SER A 413 -19.87 -20.70 17.58
C SER A 413 -20.54 -19.74 18.56
N LEU A 414 -20.02 -18.54 18.73
CA LEU A 414 -20.56 -17.51 19.58
C LEU A 414 -21.69 -16.70 18.91
N GLY A 415 -21.80 -16.76 17.58
CA GLY A 415 -22.81 -16.01 16.82
C GLY A 415 -22.75 -14.51 17.16
N LEU A 416 -23.89 -13.90 17.50
CA LEU A 416 -23.97 -12.47 17.84
C LEU A 416 -23.23 -12.10 19.15
N LEU A 417 -22.77 -13.07 19.92
CA LEU A 417 -21.95 -12.80 21.11
C LEU A 417 -20.45 -12.73 20.82
N ASN A 418 -20.06 -12.92 19.56
CA ASN A 418 -18.67 -12.79 19.18
C ASN A 418 -18.17 -11.36 19.41
N ASP A 419 -16.95 -11.22 19.90
CA ASP A 419 -16.28 -9.95 20.20
C ASP A 419 -17.03 -8.99 21.14
N VAL A 420 -18.12 -9.43 21.76
CA VAL A 420 -18.82 -8.67 22.80
C VAL A 420 -17.88 -8.38 23.96
N GLY A 421 -17.75 -7.11 24.31
CA GLY A 421 -16.79 -6.63 25.29
C GLY A 421 -15.41 -6.28 24.71
N LEU A 422 -15.21 -6.47 23.42
CA LEU A 422 -13.98 -6.09 22.69
C LEU A 422 -14.31 -5.04 21.63
N GLY A 423 -13.91 -5.23 20.41
CA GLY A 423 -14.28 -4.42 19.25
C GLY A 423 -14.72 -5.31 18.12
N ALA A 424 -15.64 -4.87 17.29
CA ALA A 424 -16.12 -5.61 16.13
C ALA A 424 -15.60 -5.00 14.82
N THR A 425 -15.31 -5.85 13.85
CA THR A 425 -14.86 -5.41 12.52
C THR A 425 -15.53 -6.24 11.44
N GLY A 426 -16.09 -5.58 10.43
CA GLY A 426 -16.64 -6.29 9.28
C GLY A 426 -17.29 -5.37 8.26
N PRO A 427 -17.50 -5.82 7.02
CA PRO A 427 -18.26 -5.05 6.06
C PRO A 427 -19.72 -4.90 6.47
N LEU A 428 -20.34 -3.84 6.01
CA LEU A 428 -21.81 -3.72 6.05
C LEU A 428 -22.36 -4.40 4.79
N ARG A 429 -23.07 -5.51 4.97
CA ARG A 429 -23.48 -6.40 3.89
C ARG A 429 -24.25 -5.72 2.76
N ASN A 430 -25.03 -4.70 3.09
CA ASN A 430 -25.86 -3.96 2.13
C ASN A 430 -25.16 -2.74 1.50
N MET A 431 -23.91 -2.46 1.87
CA MET A 431 -23.11 -1.40 1.25
C MET A 431 -22.39 -1.94 0.01
N VAL A 432 -23.10 -2.05 -1.10
CA VAL A 432 -22.71 -2.82 -2.28
C VAL A 432 -22.28 -1.97 -3.47
N ALA A 433 -22.06 -0.66 -3.32
CA ALA A 433 -21.68 0.17 -4.45
C ALA A 433 -20.26 -0.17 -4.94
N THR A 434 -20.16 -0.61 -6.19
CA THR A 434 -18.87 -0.84 -6.83
C THR A 434 -18.20 0.51 -7.15
N PRO A 435 -16.94 0.74 -6.76
CA PRO A 435 -16.22 1.95 -7.15
C PRO A 435 -16.10 2.06 -8.67
N TYR A 436 -16.25 3.29 -9.19
CA TYR A 436 -16.07 3.54 -10.62
C TYR A 436 -15.41 4.88 -10.90
N GLU A 437 -14.75 4.95 -12.06
CA GLU A 437 -14.19 6.18 -12.62
C GLU A 437 -15.01 6.61 -13.84
N GLN A 438 -15.40 7.87 -13.88
CA GLN A 438 -15.77 8.57 -15.10
C GLN A 438 -14.52 9.25 -15.65
N SER A 439 -14.24 9.03 -16.93
CA SER A 439 -13.09 9.64 -17.61
C SER A 439 -13.55 10.35 -18.87
N TRP A 440 -13.09 11.57 -19.09
CA TRP A 440 -13.37 12.32 -20.31
C TRP A 440 -12.12 13.05 -20.78
N SER A 441 -12.04 13.21 -22.08
CA SER A 441 -10.93 13.93 -22.70
C SER A 441 -11.37 14.66 -23.94
N PHE A 442 -10.68 15.77 -24.22
CA PHE A 442 -10.84 16.54 -25.43
C PHE A 442 -9.52 17.19 -25.81
N GLY A 443 -9.12 17.11 -27.09
CA GLY A 443 -7.87 17.67 -27.51
C GLY A 443 -7.67 17.65 -29.01
N PHE A 444 -6.55 18.22 -29.44
CA PHE A 444 -6.17 18.19 -30.85
C PHE A 444 -4.71 17.76 -31.00
N GLU A 445 -4.42 17.16 -32.14
CA GLU A 445 -3.07 16.80 -32.59
C GLU A 445 -2.80 17.51 -33.92
N GLN A 446 -1.69 18.22 -33.98
CA GLN A 446 -1.22 18.93 -35.17
C GLN A 446 0.10 18.35 -35.64
N GLN A 447 0.15 17.81 -36.85
CA GLN A 447 1.39 17.46 -37.51
C GLN A 447 2.10 18.73 -38.00
N LEU A 448 3.37 18.85 -37.66
CA LEU A 448 4.23 19.98 -38.06
C LEU A 448 5.30 19.52 -39.06
N PRO A 449 5.96 20.44 -39.79
CA PRO A 449 7.08 20.10 -40.65
C PRO A 449 8.21 19.35 -39.94
N SER A 450 9.08 18.68 -40.67
CA SER A 450 10.28 17.98 -40.13
C SER A 450 9.96 16.84 -39.16
N ASN A 451 8.89 16.09 -39.40
CA ASN A 451 8.43 14.96 -38.56
C ASN A 451 8.16 15.35 -37.12
N MET A 452 7.59 16.53 -36.89
CA MET A 452 7.20 17.00 -35.60
C MET A 452 5.69 16.86 -35.43
N LYS A 453 5.24 16.63 -34.19
CA LYS A 453 3.84 16.57 -33.78
C LYS A 453 3.65 17.38 -32.48
N PHE A 454 2.59 18.15 -32.44
CA PHE A 454 2.17 18.87 -31.26
C PHE A 454 0.77 18.39 -30.88
N SER A 455 0.56 18.10 -29.59
CA SER A 455 -0.76 17.71 -29.05
C SER A 455 -1.05 18.56 -27.82
N LEU A 456 -2.30 19.02 -27.75
CA LEU A 456 -2.85 19.67 -26.57
C LEU A 456 -4.15 18.95 -26.20
N SER A 457 -4.27 18.52 -24.97
CA SER A 457 -5.47 17.83 -24.48
C SER A 457 -5.85 18.30 -23.08
N TYR A 458 -7.14 18.34 -22.84
CA TYR A 458 -7.76 18.41 -21.53
C TYR A 458 -8.23 17.00 -21.14
N ILE A 459 -7.95 16.61 -19.89
CA ILE A 459 -8.36 15.32 -19.31
C ILE A 459 -9.08 15.63 -17.99
N GLY A 460 -10.23 15.01 -17.81
CA GLY A 460 -10.96 15.02 -16.55
C GLY A 460 -11.26 13.59 -16.11
N LYS A 461 -11.18 13.35 -14.81
CA LYS A 461 -11.51 12.07 -14.19
C LYS A 461 -12.28 12.32 -12.91
N LYS A 462 -13.28 11.49 -12.61
CA LYS A 462 -14.04 11.51 -11.37
C LYS A 462 -14.20 10.09 -10.85
N GLY A 463 -13.59 9.82 -9.70
CA GLY A 463 -13.84 8.61 -8.92
C GLY A 463 -15.11 8.78 -8.08
N VAL A 464 -15.92 7.75 -8.03
CA VAL A 464 -17.18 7.70 -7.29
C VAL A 464 -17.30 6.36 -6.58
N HIS A 465 -17.86 6.36 -5.40
CA HIS A 465 -17.94 5.18 -4.53
C HIS A 465 -16.58 4.55 -4.24
N LEU A 466 -15.52 5.38 -4.23
CA LEU A 466 -14.20 4.91 -3.81
C LEU A 466 -14.28 4.45 -2.37
N TYR A 467 -13.44 3.50 -2.03
CA TYR A 467 -13.40 3.02 -0.67
C TYR A 467 -12.78 4.08 0.24
N PHE A 468 -13.52 4.43 1.26
CA PHE A 468 -12.97 5.17 2.38
C PHE A 468 -12.19 4.15 3.21
N SER A 469 -10.89 4.29 3.29
CA SER A 469 -10.02 3.37 4.00
C SER A 469 -9.59 3.97 5.34
N GLY A 470 -9.50 3.11 6.34
CA GLY A 470 -9.20 3.49 7.71
C GLY A 470 -10.43 3.47 8.58
N ALA A 471 -10.22 3.11 9.82
CA ALA A 471 -11.16 2.88 10.89
C ALA A 471 -12.45 3.74 10.77
N ASN A 472 -13.33 3.32 9.89
CA ASN A 472 -14.65 3.93 9.78
C ASN A 472 -15.47 3.41 10.94
N TYR A 473 -15.19 3.96 12.11
CA TYR A 473 -15.96 3.65 13.30
C TYR A 473 -17.39 4.11 13.08
N ILE A 474 -18.30 3.14 13.02
CA ILE A 474 -19.74 3.42 13.10
C ILE A 474 -20.20 3.46 14.56
N ASP A 475 -19.30 3.14 15.49
CA ASP A 475 -19.51 3.20 16.93
C ASP A 475 -18.82 4.44 17.50
N HIS A 476 -19.41 5.59 17.24
CA HIS A 476 -18.90 6.88 17.70
C HIS A 476 -20.01 7.73 18.27
N LEU A 477 -19.64 8.64 19.15
CA LEU A 477 -20.60 9.57 19.72
C LEU A 477 -21.25 10.42 18.64
N GLY A 478 -22.52 10.64 18.75
CA GLY A 478 -23.27 11.46 17.80
C GLY A 478 -22.86 12.94 17.83
N ALA A 479 -23.23 13.71 16.81
CA ALA A 479 -22.84 15.12 16.62
C ALA A 479 -23.29 16.05 17.76
N GLN A 480 -24.16 15.61 18.68
CA GLN A 480 -24.57 16.41 19.83
C GLN A 480 -23.41 16.78 20.76
N VAL A 481 -22.37 15.95 20.84
CA VAL A 481 -21.20 16.21 21.72
C VAL A 481 -20.31 17.36 21.23
N GLU A 482 -20.40 17.73 19.97
CA GLU A 482 -19.63 18.84 19.40
C GLU A 482 -19.98 20.21 19.98
N GLY A 483 -21.18 20.34 20.57
CA GLY A 483 -21.62 21.56 21.25
C GLY A 483 -21.36 21.56 22.75
N TYR A 484 -20.71 20.53 23.30
CA TYR A 484 -20.46 20.42 24.71
C TYR A 484 -19.36 21.41 25.17
N SER A 485 -19.54 21.98 26.36
CA SER A 485 -18.45 22.68 27.04
C SER A 485 -17.36 21.71 27.49
N ALA A 486 -16.16 22.23 27.78
CA ALA A 486 -15.07 21.38 28.28
C ALA A 486 -15.46 20.58 29.53
N ASP A 487 -16.27 21.17 30.45
CA ASP A 487 -16.79 20.48 31.63
C ASP A 487 -17.73 19.34 31.25
N GLN A 488 -18.63 19.56 30.28
CA GLN A 488 -19.53 18.51 29.79
C GLN A 488 -18.79 17.37 29.09
N VAL A 489 -17.72 17.68 28.35
CA VAL A 489 -16.85 16.65 27.78
C VAL A 489 -16.09 15.92 28.87
N SER A 490 -15.60 16.64 29.89
CA SER A 490 -14.95 16.02 31.05
C SER A 490 -15.90 15.03 31.77
N ASP A 491 -17.19 15.37 31.85
CA ASP A 491 -18.20 14.48 32.45
C ASP A 491 -18.34 13.15 31.66
N LEU A 492 -18.09 13.13 30.38
CA LEU A 492 -18.11 11.90 29.58
C LEU A 492 -17.05 10.87 30.01
N PHE A 493 -15.95 11.33 30.62
CA PHE A 493 -14.90 10.46 31.15
C PHE A 493 -15.16 10.02 32.59
N ASN A 494 -16.21 10.53 33.27
CA ASN A 494 -16.58 10.07 34.59
C ASN A 494 -17.03 8.61 34.57
N TYR A 495 -16.53 7.85 35.52
CA TYR A 495 -16.88 6.44 35.66
C TYR A 495 -18.28 6.29 36.24
N VAL A 496 -19.10 5.51 35.55
CA VAL A 496 -20.49 5.15 35.96
C VAL A 496 -20.62 3.65 36.09
N ASN A 497 -21.68 3.19 36.78
CA ASN A 497 -21.94 1.77 36.91
C ASN A 497 -22.05 1.09 35.53
N ASN A 498 -21.31 0.03 35.34
CA ASN A 498 -21.32 -0.74 34.11
C ASN A 498 -22.49 -1.75 34.14
N PRO A 499 -23.49 -1.63 33.27
CA PRO A 499 -24.60 -2.58 33.22
C PRO A 499 -24.17 -3.98 32.76
N TYR A 500 -23.09 -4.10 32.03
CA TYR A 500 -22.55 -5.34 31.48
C TYR A 500 -21.67 -6.10 32.49
N SER A 501 -21.38 -5.51 33.67
CA SER A 501 -20.52 -6.12 34.68
C SER A 501 -21.10 -7.46 35.13
N GLY A 502 -20.29 -8.51 35.09
CA GLY A 502 -20.71 -9.88 35.40
C GLY A 502 -21.43 -10.62 34.26
N ALA A 503 -21.92 -9.93 33.23
CA ALA A 503 -22.41 -10.53 31.99
C ALA A 503 -21.27 -10.69 30.96
N ILE A 504 -20.34 -9.72 30.89
CA ILE A 504 -19.11 -9.79 30.13
C ILE A 504 -17.98 -10.13 31.09
N THR A 505 -17.43 -11.33 30.93
CA THR A 505 -16.42 -11.88 31.87
C THR A 505 -15.04 -12.01 31.24
N ASN A 506 -14.87 -11.63 29.97
CA ASN A 506 -13.56 -11.64 29.31
C ASN A 506 -12.62 -10.66 30.04
N PRO A 507 -11.51 -11.12 30.61
CA PRO A 507 -10.60 -10.26 31.38
C PRO A 507 -9.89 -9.19 30.50
N ASN A 508 -9.86 -9.38 29.17
CA ASN A 508 -9.32 -8.41 28.23
C ASN A 508 -10.31 -7.29 27.87
N SER A 509 -11.57 -7.42 28.32
CA SER A 509 -12.61 -6.45 28.05
C SER A 509 -12.61 -5.31 29.08
N CYS A 510 -12.65 -4.07 28.63
CA CYS A 510 -12.90 -2.91 29.49
C CYS A 510 -14.27 -3.03 30.19
N LEU A 511 -15.24 -3.70 29.56
CA LEU A 511 -16.59 -3.93 30.08
C LEU A 511 -16.67 -5.05 31.13
N SER A 512 -15.56 -5.73 31.44
CA SER A 512 -15.51 -6.64 32.59
C SER A 512 -15.48 -5.93 33.96
N SER A 513 -15.09 -4.64 33.96
CA SER A 513 -15.00 -3.80 35.15
C SER A 513 -16.36 -3.37 35.67
N PRO A 514 -16.53 -3.19 37.00
CA PRO A 514 -17.80 -2.73 37.61
C PRO A 514 -18.23 -1.32 37.18
N ALA A 515 -17.28 -0.49 36.74
CA ALA A 515 -17.52 0.88 36.27
C ALA A 515 -16.75 1.16 34.98
N VAL A 516 -17.33 1.96 34.11
CA VAL A 516 -16.78 2.38 32.83
C VAL A 516 -17.01 3.87 32.61
N PRO A 517 -16.20 4.54 31.77
CA PRO A 517 -16.49 5.93 31.39
C PRO A 517 -17.86 6.07 30.73
N LEU A 518 -18.55 7.17 31.06
CA LEU A 518 -19.92 7.41 30.59
C LEU A 518 -20.01 7.39 29.04
N PHE A 519 -19.03 7.91 28.34
CA PHE A 519 -19.04 7.94 26.86
C PHE A 519 -19.21 6.57 26.24
N GLN A 520 -18.59 5.52 26.82
CA GLN A 520 -18.70 4.15 26.33
C GLN A 520 -20.14 3.61 26.34
N LEU A 521 -20.95 4.05 27.27
CA LEU A 521 -22.36 3.67 27.32
C LEU A 521 -23.27 4.53 26.44
N GLN A 522 -22.75 5.62 25.87
CA GLN A 522 -23.46 6.52 24.97
C GLN A 522 -23.18 6.26 23.49
N GLU A 523 -22.27 5.36 23.18
CA GLU A 523 -22.01 4.89 21.83
C GLU A 523 -23.19 4.10 21.26
N PRO A 524 -23.41 4.06 19.94
CA PRO A 524 -24.47 3.28 19.31
C PRO A 524 -24.47 1.79 19.65
N TYR A 525 -23.27 1.22 19.84
CA TYR A 525 -23.06 -0.20 20.14
C TYR A 525 -22.20 -0.37 21.39
N PRO A 526 -22.71 0.01 22.58
CA PRO A 526 -21.92 0.09 23.82
C PRO A 526 -21.30 -1.25 24.24
N GLN A 527 -21.81 -2.37 23.77
CA GLN A 527 -21.22 -3.69 24.00
C GLN A 527 -19.90 -3.94 23.27
N PHE A 528 -19.53 -3.07 22.32
CA PHE A 528 -18.26 -3.11 21.57
C PHE A 528 -17.34 -1.93 21.89
N SER A 529 -17.70 -1.08 22.83
CA SER A 529 -17.01 0.19 23.13
C SER A 529 -15.54 0.06 23.53
N CYS A 530 -15.07 -1.14 23.89
CA CYS A 530 -13.65 -1.36 24.22
C CYS A 530 -12.70 -1.24 22.99
N GLY A 531 -13.21 -1.48 21.79
CA GLY A 531 -12.49 -1.33 20.53
C GLY A 531 -13.32 -0.65 19.45
N GLY A 532 -14.59 -0.37 19.74
CA GLY A 532 -15.55 0.20 18.79
C GLY A 532 -15.99 -0.78 17.72
N VAL A 533 -16.80 -0.30 16.77
CA VAL A 533 -17.19 -1.04 15.56
C VAL A 533 -16.62 -0.34 14.36
N SER A 534 -15.73 -1.04 13.65
CA SER A 534 -15.12 -0.54 12.42
C SER A 534 -15.65 -1.26 11.19
N THR A 535 -15.86 -0.50 10.11
CA THR A 535 -16.18 -1.05 8.81
C THR A 535 -15.02 -0.77 7.86
N GLU A 536 -14.51 -1.78 7.22
CA GLU A 536 -13.57 -1.57 6.14
C GLU A 536 -14.30 -1.39 4.80
N ALA A 537 -13.67 -0.71 3.85
CA ALA A 537 -14.17 -0.56 2.49
C ALA A 537 -15.54 0.11 2.35
N TRP A 538 -15.74 1.17 3.07
CA TRP A 538 -16.96 1.98 2.93
C TRP A 538 -16.95 2.73 1.59
N PRO A 539 -17.90 2.47 0.64
CA PRO A 539 -17.86 3.01 -0.72
C PRO A 539 -18.46 4.43 -0.79
N ILE A 540 -17.97 5.36 0.02
CA ILE A 540 -18.48 6.73 0.10
C ILE A 540 -17.52 7.79 -0.42
N ALA A 541 -16.26 7.44 -0.61
CA ALA A 541 -15.24 8.38 -1.02
C ALA A 541 -15.35 8.75 -2.51
N TRP A 542 -14.78 9.91 -2.83
CA TRP A 542 -14.74 10.41 -4.19
C TRP A 542 -13.39 11.06 -4.51
N SER A 543 -13.11 11.21 -5.79
CA SER A 543 -11.99 11.99 -6.29
C SER A 543 -12.37 12.75 -7.55
N ILE A 544 -11.67 13.85 -7.83
CA ILE A 544 -11.78 14.58 -9.09
C ILE A 544 -10.40 15.07 -9.53
N TYR A 545 -10.09 14.85 -10.80
CA TYR A 545 -8.84 15.25 -11.41
C TYR A 545 -9.10 16.02 -12.70
N HIS A 546 -8.40 17.13 -12.88
CA HIS A 546 -8.42 17.91 -14.11
C HIS A 546 -6.98 18.20 -14.54
N ALA A 547 -6.70 18.02 -15.82
CA ALA A 547 -5.38 18.30 -16.37
C ALA A 547 -5.44 18.89 -17.78
N MET A 548 -4.54 19.80 -18.05
CA MET A 548 -4.10 20.16 -19.40
C MET A 548 -2.76 19.46 -19.66
N GLN A 549 -2.70 18.74 -20.77
CA GLN A 549 -1.47 18.06 -21.20
C GLN A 549 -1.02 18.60 -22.55
N VAL A 550 0.26 18.96 -22.61
CA VAL A 550 0.95 19.38 -23.84
C VAL A 550 2.00 18.33 -24.15
N VAL A 551 1.99 17.81 -25.37
CA VAL A 551 3.01 16.87 -25.85
C VAL A 551 3.61 17.41 -27.15
N PHE A 552 4.92 17.57 -27.17
CA PHE A 552 5.70 17.86 -28.36
C PHE A 552 6.60 16.67 -28.67
N GLU A 553 6.43 16.12 -29.85
CA GLU A 553 7.20 14.99 -30.33
C GLU A 553 7.93 15.35 -31.62
N LYS A 554 9.20 15.10 -31.67
CA LYS A 554 9.98 15.09 -32.90
C LYS A 554 10.50 13.68 -33.12
N SER A 555 9.98 12.99 -34.12
CA SER A 555 10.47 11.67 -34.51
C SER A 555 11.91 11.81 -35.08
N TYR A 556 12.70 10.74 -34.92
CA TYR A 556 14.09 10.76 -35.32
C TYR A 556 14.25 11.22 -36.76
N SER A 557 14.87 12.37 -36.91
CA SER A 557 15.26 12.94 -38.21
C SER A 557 16.42 13.93 -38.04
N ASN A 558 17.33 13.99 -38.98
CA ASN A 558 18.51 14.85 -38.93
C ASN A 558 19.34 14.67 -37.63
N GLY A 559 19.44 13.42 -37.14
CA GLY A 559 20.22 13.08 -35.96
C GLY A 559 19.58 13.47 -34.63
N MET A 560 18.29 13.85 -34.60
CA MET A 560 17.63 14.34 -33.41
C MET A 560 16.25 13.70 -33.23
N GLN A 561 15.95 13.27 -32.01
CA GLN A 561 14.65 12.86 -31.53
C GLN A 561 14.35 13.59 -30.20
N ILE A 562 13.15 14.08 -30.03
CA ILE A 562 12.69 14.73 -28.78
C ILE A 562 11.27 14.29 -28.46
N LEU A 563 11.01 14.04 -27.19
CA LEU A 563 9.69 13.98 -26.59
C LEU A 563 9.65 14.95 -25.39
N ALA A 564 8.86 15.99 -25.49
CA ALA A 564 8.64 16.93 -24.39
C ALA A 564 7.18 16.87 -23.97
N THR A 565 6.94 16.75 -22.67
CA THR A 565 5.60 16.72 -22.07
C THR A 565 5.49 17.75 -20.96
N TYR A 566 4.37 18.42 -20.91
CA TYR A 566 4.01 19.30 -19.81
C TYR A 566 2.59 19.02 -19.36
N THR A 567 2.42 18.81 -18.08
CA THR A 567 1.11 18.61 -17.45
C THR A 567 0.88 19.70 -16.42
N TRP A 568 -0.25 20.36 -16.55
CA TRP A 568 -0.78 21.25 -15.53
C TRP A 568 -2.08 20.66 -15.01
N SER A 569 -2.12 20.36 -13.70
CA SER A 569 -3.21 19.55 -13.14
C SER A 569 -3.61 19.99 -11.74
N LYS A 570 -4.79 19.52 -11.33
CA LYS A 570 -5.29 19.59 -9.96
C LYS A 570 -6.05 18.31 -9.65
N SER A 571 -5.71 17.70 -8.50
CA SER A 571 -6.39 16.54 -7.94
C SER A 571 -6.99 16.89 -6.59
N MET A 572 -8.24 16.51 -6.37
CA MET A 572 -8.95 16.66 -5.09
C MET A 572 -9.66 15.36 -4.74
N ASP A 573 -9.73 15.06 -3.46
CA ASP A 573 -10.47 13.91 -2.93
C ASP A 573 -10.81 14.11 -1.44
N ASP A 574 -11.38 13.07 -0.84
CA ASP A 574 -11.74 13.06 0.59
C ASP A 574 -11.11 11.89 1.37
N SER A 575 -10.25 11.07 0.73
CA SER A 575 -9.71 9.87 1.39
C SER A 575 -8.27 9.52 1.06
N SER A 576 -7.53 10.34 0.29
CA SER A 576 -6.12 10.06 0.06
C SER A 576 -5.28 10.32 1.31
N VAL A 577 -4.27 9.50 1.51
CA VAL A 577 -3.28 9.64 2.57
C VAL A 577 -1.91 9.96 1.99
N PRO A 578 -0.98 10.44 2.82
CA PRO A 578 0.42 10.56 2.44
C PRO A 578 0.97 9.22 1.96
N ASP A 579 1.83 9.30 0.95
CA ASP A 579 2.41 8.18 0.24
C ASP A 579 3.57 7.58 1.04
N ASP A 580 3.28 6.87 2.09
CA ASP A 580 4.28 6.14 2.86
C ASP A 580 4.27 4.62 2.64
N ASN A 581 3.54 4.18 1.62
CA ASN A 581 3.73 2.87 1.00
C ASN A 581 3.51 1.64 1.88
N THR A 582 2.84 1.75 3.02
CA THR A 582 2.81 0.66 3.99
C THR A 582 1.50 -0.12 4.07
N THR A 583 0.48 0.23 3.29
CA THR A 583 -0.82 -0.44 3.41
C THR A 583 -1.23 -1.18 2.14
N TRP A 584 -1.17 -2.47 2.18
CA TRP A 584 -1.62 -3.42 1.15
C TRP A 584 -3.12 -3.32 0.86
N LEU A 585 -3.90 -2.74 1.75
CA LEU A 585 -5.37 -2.69 1.70
C LEU A 585 -5.95 -1.28 1.52
N GLY A 586 -5.13 -0.30 1.25
CA GLY A 586 -5.50 1.10 1.16
C GLY A 586 -5.08 1.87 2.40
N SER A 587 -4.95 3.13 2.20
CA SER A 587 -4.43 4.07 3.18
C SER A 587 -5.47 4.39 4.25
N PHE A 588 -5.04 4.53 5.49
CA PHE A 588 -5.92 4.90 6.59
C PHE A 588 -6.01 6.42 6.71
N THR A 589 -7.18 6.98 6.47
CA THR A 589 -7.45 8.38 6.78
C THR A 589 -8.29 8.40 8.05
N SER A 590 -7.74 8.94 9.12
CA SER A 590 -8.55 9.24 10.31
C SER A 590 -9.50 10.39 9.99
N LEU A 591 -10.81 10.16 10.11
CA LEU A 591 -11.80 11.23 10.06
C LEU A 591 -11.64 12.11 11.30
N GLN A 592 -11.46 13.42 11.12
CA GLN A 592 -11.46 14.32 12.27
C GLN A 592 -12.83 14.30 12.97
N ASP A 593 -13.89 14.27 12.17
CA ASP A 593 -15.27 14.18 12.62
C ASP A 593 -16.01 13.07 11.84
N PRO A 594 -16.30 11.93 12.48
CA PRO A 594 -16.97 10.82 11.81
C PRO A 594 -18.42 11.14 11.41
N ASN A 595 -19.07 12.14 12.03
CA ASN A 595 -20.39 12.60 11.64
C ASN A 595 -20.36 13.51 10.40
N LYS A 596 -19.18 14.04 10.01
CA LYS A 596 -19.01 15.00 8.93
C LYS A 596 -17.88 14.61 7.98
N PRO A 597 -17.96 13.46 7.31
CA PRO A 597 -16.88 12.98 6.42
C PRO A 597 -16.56 13.95 5.28
N TRP A 598 -17.48 14.85 4.91
CA TRP A 598 -17.22 15.90 3.91
C TRP A 598 -16.18 16.96 4.33
N LEU A 599 -15.81 17.04 5.62
CA LEU A 599 -14.71 17.90 6.11
C LEU A 599 -13.35 17.40 5.60
N GLU A 600 -13.26 16.16 5.16
CA GLU A 600 -12.03 15.59 4.59
C GLU A 600 -11.75 16.03 3.15
N LYS A 601 -12.70 16.75 2.52
CA LYS A 601 -12.52 17.30 1.17
C LYS A 601 -11.33 18.26 1.12
N SER A 602 -10.30 17.89 0.35
CA SER A 602 -9.08 18.70 0.19
C SER A 602 -8.42 18.43 -1.16
N LEU A 603 -7.22 18.96 -1.38
CA LEU A 603 -6.33 18.44 -2.39
C LEU A 603 -6.00 16.98 -2.09
N SER A 604 -5.77 16.18 -3.13
CA SER A 604 -5.18 14.85 -2.95
C SER A 604 -3.76 14.97 -2.42
N THR A 605 -3.35 14.09 -1.50
CA THR A 605 -1.99 14.12 -0.92
C THR A 605 -0.89 13.97 -1.96
N PHE A 606 -1.21 13.41 -3.12
CA PHE A 606 -0.32 13.24 -4.27
C PHE A 606 -0.53 14.31 -5.39
N ASP A 607 -1.28 15.38 -5.12
CA ASP A 607 -1.49 16.45 -6.10
C ASP A 607 -0.17 17.16 -6.44
N ILE A 608 0.19 17.18 -7.72
CA ILE A 608 1.34 17.88 -8.25
C ILE A 608 0.87 18.79 -9.39
N PRO A 609 0.80 20.12 -9.17
CA PRO A 609 0.21 21.02 -10.15
C PRO A 609 0.91 21.07 -11.49
N GLN A 610 2.25 20.99 -11.50
CA GLN A 610 3.02 21.12 -12.71
C GLN A 610 4.08 20.03 -12.79
N VAL A 611 4.11 19.34 -13.93
CA VAL A 611 5.14 18.35 -14.25
C VAL A 611 5.64 18.62 -15.67
N PHE A 612 6.94 18.85 -15.81
CA PHE A 612 7.62 19.00 -17.10
C PHE A 612 8.65 17.90 -17.27
N GLN A 613 8.61 17.23 -18.42
CA GLN A 613 9.59 16.20 -18.75
C GLN A 613 10.02 16.31 -20.20
N VAL A 614 11.32 16.14 -20.43
CA VAL A 614 11.91 16.06 -21.78
C VAL A 614 12.82 14.85 -21.86
N SER A 615 12.61 14.02 -22.87
CA SER A 615 13.56 12.99 -23.26
C SER A 615 14.09 13.30 -24.66
N TYR A 616 15.38 13.12 -24.87
CA TYR A 616 16.00 13.39 -26.15
C TYR A 616 17.11 12.40 -26.48
N THR A 617 17.29 12.21 -27.76
CA THR A 617 18.51 11.63 -28.39
C THR A 617 19.04 12.59 -29.44
N TYR A 618 20.29 12.94 -29.35
CA TYR A 618 20.91 13.86 -30.28
C TYR A 618 22.29 13.36 -30.75
N GLU A 619 22.45 13.19 -32.05
CA GLU A 619 23.74 12.97 -32.66
C GLU A 619 24.49 14.29 -32.76
N LEU A 620 25.62 14.40 -32.08
CA LEU A 620 26.43 15.62 -32.15
C LEU A 620 26.84 15.89 -33.59
N PRO A 621 26.64 17.14 -34.07
CA PRO A 621 26.93 17.48 -35.45
C PRO A 621 28.44 17.70 -35.69
N VAL A 622 29.28 16.91 -35.03
CA VAL A 622 30.74 16.95 -35.08
C VAL A 622 31.27 15.74 -35.84
N GLY A 623 32.19 15.92 -36.73
CA GLY A 623 32.81 14.85 -37.52
C GLY A 623 32.95 15.15 -39.00
N ARG A 624 33.49 14.19 -39.72
CA ARG A 624 33.64 14.30 -41.17
C ARG A 624 32.29 14.34 -41.86
N LYS A 625 32.13 15.27 -42.80
CA LYS A 625 30.86 15.55 -43.51
C LYS A 625 29.73 16.00 -42.58
N ARG A 626 30.03 16.45 -41.37
CA ARG A 626 29.10 17.04 -40.41
C ARG A 626 29.30 18.58 -40.40
N LEU A 627 28.40 19.27 -39.67
CA LEU A 627 28.39 20.73 -39.60
C LEU A 627 29.70 21.29 -39.01
N VAL A 628 30.22 20.62 -37.96
CA VAL A 628 31.45 21.01 -37.28
C VAL A 628 32.53 19.99 -37.57
N GLY A 629 33.66 20.46 -38.12
CA GLY A 629 34.80 19.61 -38.43
C GLY A 629 34.68 18.78 -39.72
N GLY A 630 33.86 19.21 -40.68
CA GLY A 630 33.58 18.47 -41.94
C GLY A 630 34.80 17.99 -42.72
N ASN A 631 35.94 18.69 -42.64
CA ASN A 631 37.20 18.35 -43.32
C ASN A 631 38.25 17.72 -42.39
N MET A 632 37.90 17.34 -41.15
CA MET A 632 38.87 16.80 -40.19
C MET A 632 39.49 15.47 -40.68
N PRO A 633 40.74 15.17 -40.28
CA PRO A 633 41.40 13.92 -40.64
C PRO A 633 40.70 12.73 -40.03
N ARG A 634 40.85 11.54 -40.62
CA ARG A 634 40.16 10.31 -40.20
C ARG A 634 40.40 9.94 -38.74
N TRP A 635 41.61 10.14 -38.24
CA TRP A 635 41.94 9.84 -36.84
C TRP A 635 41.24 10.77 -35.85
N ALA A 636 41.09 12.06 -36.20
CA ALA A 636 40.35 13.01 -35.40
C ALA A 636 38.84 12.69 -35.40
N ASP A 637 38.28 12.34 -36.56
CA ASP A 637 36.89 11.90 -36.70
C ASP A 637 36.62 10.62 -35.88
N ALA A 638 37.58 9.69 -35.86
CA ALA A 638 37.49 8.50 -35.04
C ALA A 638 37.43 8.81 -33.54
N LEU A 639 37.97 9.92 -33.07
CA LEU A 639 37.92 10.32 -31.66
C LEU A 639 36.70 11.20 -31.36
N VAL A 640 36.47 12.27 -32.14
CA VAL A 640 35.48 13.31 -31.81
C VAL A 640 34.18 13.23 -32.61
N GLY A 641 34.17 12.52 -33.76
CA GLY A 641 32.97 12.34 -34.59
C GLY A 641 32.06 11.23 -34.11
N GLY A 642 30.76 11.27 -34.44
CA GLY A 642 29.78 10.19 -34.23
C GLY A 642 29.34 9.95 -32.80
N TRP A 643 29.56 10.89 -31.91
CA TRP A 643 29.01 10.85 -30.56
C TRP A 643 27.53 11.19 -30.57
N LYS A 644 26.77 10.48 -29.69
CA LYS A 644 25.37 10.74 -29.39
C LYS A 644 25.23 11.11 -27.93
N THR A 645 24.33 12.03 -27.65
CA THR A 645 23.90 12.32 -26.27
C THR A 645 22.42 11.98 -26.12
N ASN A 646 22.07 11.37 -24.99
CA ASN A 646 20.70 11.07 -24.60
C ASN A 646 20.48 11.68 -23.22
N GLY A 647 19.26 12.07 -22.95
CA GLY A 647 18.94 12.57 -21.62
C GLY A 647 17.46 12.54 -21.32
N ILE A 648 17.16 12.50 -20.04
CA ILE A 648 15.83 12.66 -19.47
C ILE A 648 15.92 13.76 -18.41
N TRP A 649 15.15 14.82 -18.62
CA TRP A 649 15.00 15.95 -17.70
C TRP A 649 13.60 15.90 -17.11
N ARG A 650 13.50 16.00 -15.81
CA ARG A 650 12.22 16.07 -15.11
C ARG A 650 12.26 17.22 -14.10
N ALA A 651 11.24 18.06 -14.17
CA ALA A 651 10.96 19.10 -13.18
C ALA A 651 9.50 18.98 -12.75
N SER A 652 9.23 19.11 -11.47
CA SER A 652 7.86 19.09 -10.93
C SER A 652 7.74 19.96 -9.70
N ASP A 653 6.52 20.46 -9.47
CA ASP A 653 6.16 21.06 -8.18
C ASP A 653 6.16 20.02 -7.06
N GLY A 654 6.09 20.49 -5.81
CA GLY A 654 5.92 19.65 -4.63
C GLY A 654 4.47 19.24 -4.38
N ARG A 655 4.29 18.28 -3.49
CA ARG A 655 3.00 17.82 -2.98
C ARG A 655 2.48 18.74 -1.88
N PRO A 656 1.16 18.80 -1.62
CA PRO A 656 0.62 19.51 -0.48
C PRO A 656 1.12 18.91 0.85
N LEU A 657 1.19 19.70 1.91
CA LEU A 657 1.54 19.23 3.23
C LEU A 657 0.28 18.83 4.03
N ASN A 658 0.44 17.87 4.94
CA ASN A 658 -0.61 17.37 5.81
C ASN A 658 -0.26 17.71 7.24
N PHE A 659 -0.82 18.79 7.74
CA PHE A 659 -0.51 19.25 9.08
C PHE A 659 -1.33 18.50 10.12
N GLY A 660 -0.64 18.02 11.15
CA GLY A 660 -1.21 17.34 12.30
C GLY A 660 -0.81 17.97 13.62
N THR A 661 -1.36 17.42 14.69
CA THR A 661 -1.02 17.77 16.06
C THR A 661 -0.59 16.49 16.80
N TYR A 662 0.41 16.59 17.66
CA TYR A 662 0.85 15.50 18.52
C TYR A 662 0.08 15.49 19.84
N ASP A 663 -0.05 16.68 20.46
CA ASP A 663 -0.70 16.89 21.76
C ASP A 663 -2.17 17.30 21.66
N GLY A 664 -2.78 17.14 20.46
CA GLY A 664 -4.18 17.48 20.24
C GLY A 664 -5.13 16.65 21.11
N THR A 665 -6.14 17.28 21.70
CA THR A 665 -7.15 16.63 22.53
C THR A 665 -8.48 16.54 21.79
N SER A 666 -8.76 15.36 21.21
CA SER A 666 -10.00 15.08 20.46
C SER A 666 -11.18 14.75 21.39
N LEU A 667 -12.40 14.89 20.88
CA LEU A 667 -13.58 14.29 21.49
C LEU A 667 -13.43 12.76 21.55
N PRO A 668 -13.99 12.09 22.57
CA PRO A 668 -14.00 10.63 22.61
C PRO A 668 -14.59 10.07 21.32
N THR A 669 -13.94 9.01 20.77
CA THR A 669 -14.34 8.31 19.53
C THR A 669 -14.26 9.14 18.23
N TYR A 670 -13.78 10.38 18.31
CA TYR A 670 -13.44 11.20 17.12
C TYR A 670 -11.99 11.00 16.74
N GLY A 671 -11.63 11.34 15.50
CA GLY A 671 -10.25 11.28 15.04
C GLY A 671 -9.36 12.39 15.58
N GLY A 672 -8.07 12.34 15.25
CA GLY A 672 -7.08 13.33 15.69
C GLY A 672 -7.41 14.74 15.22
N GLN A 673 -7.20 15.73 16.08
CA GLN A 673 -7.37 17.14 15.73
C GLN A 673 -6.38 17.56 14.64
N ARG A 674 -6.86 18.34 13.69
CA ARG A 674 -6.00 19.13 12.81
C ARG A 674 -5.76 20.53 13.43
N PRO A 675 -4.68 21.22 13.05
CA PRO A 675 -4.42 22.57 13.57
C PRO A 675 -5.50 23.58 13.15
N ASN A 676 -5.57 24.71 13.85
CA ASN A 676 -6.24 25.91 13.36
C ASN A 676 -5.27 26.80 12.61
N ARG A 677 -5.72 27.41 11.52
CA ARG A 677 -4.94 28.34 10.75
C ARG A 677 -5.18 29.78 11.22
N VAL A 678 -4.13 30.45 11.71
CA VAL A 678 -4.19 31.87 12.11
C VAL A 678 -3.51 32.81 11.10
N ALA A 679 -2.64 32.24 10.25
CA ALA A 679 -2.01 32.98 9.16
C ALA A 679 -1.67 32.03 8.01
N ARG A 680 -1.37 32.56 6.82
CA ARG A 680 -0.88 31.76 5.70
C ARG A 680 0.52 31.24 6.02
N PRO A 681 0.77 29.90 5.92
CA PRO A 681 2.12 29.37 6.06
C PRO A 681 3.00 29.82 4.88
N LEU A 682 4.23 30.20 5.19
CA LEU A 682 5.19 30.69 4.22
C LEU A 682 6.41 29.77 4.16
N ARG A 683 6.91 29.55 2.95
CA ARG A 683 8.17 28.85 2.75
C ARG A 683 9.33 29.79 3.06
N THR A 684 10.28 29.34 3.87
CA THR A 684 11.49 30.07 4.18
C THR A 684 12.22 30.50 2.90
N PRO A 685 12.47 31.81 2.70
CA PRO A 685 13.25 32.26 1.57
C PRO A 685 14.72 31.84 1.73
N GLY A 686 15.41 31.52 0.66
CA GLY A 686 16.82 31.21 0.70
C GLY A 686 17.22 30.01 -0.12
N LYS A 687 18.43 29.50 0.15
CA LYS A 687 19.01 28.35 -0.51
C LYS A 687 18.63 27.05 0.20
N ASP A 688 18.78 25.95 -0.50
CA ASP A 688 18.48 24.58 -0.04
C ASP A 688 19.07 24.26 1.35
N SER A 689 20.25 24.80 1.69
CA SER A 689 20.88 24.61 3.00
C SER A 689 20.12 25.27 4.17
N VAL A 690 19.22 26.19 3.89
CA VAL A 690 18.35 26.80 4.90
C VAL A 690 17.13 25.91 5.15
N TRP A 691 16.61 25.29 4.10
CA TRP A 691 15.39 24.48 4.18
C TRP A 691 15.54 23.22 5.01
N ILE A 692 16.73 22.64 5.09
CA ILE A 692 16.98 21.46 5.94
C ILE A 692 16.81 21.76 7.43
N ASN A 693 16.99 23.02 7.86
CA ASN A 693 16.82 23.40 9.25
C ASN A 693 15.43 23.99 9.55
N GLN A 694 14.86 24.70 8.57
CA GLN A 694 13.56 25.36 8.76
C GLN A 694 12.92 25.63 7.38
N TYR A 695 12.02 24.81 6.95
CA TYR A 695 11.30 24.96 5.67
C TYR A 695 10.12 25.92 5.77
N ILE A 696 9.46 25.99 6.94
CA ILE A 696 8.32 26.84 7.21
C ILE A 696 8.82 28.11 7.94
N GLU A 697 8.72 29.28 7.28
CA GLU A 697 9.24 30.57 7.83
C GLU A 697 8.50 31.00 9.08
N ASN A 698 7.18 30.76 9.13
CA ASN A 698 6.29 31.23 10.19
C ASN A 698 5.57 30.04 10.86
N PRO A 699 6.25 29.25 11.69
CA PRO A 699 5.66 28.06 12.30
C PRO A 699 4.41 28.40 13.14
N GLY A 700 4.31 29.57 13.74
CA GLY A 700 3.12 30.03 14.44
C GLY A 700 1.93 30.42 13.55
N SER A 701 1.99 30.17 12.23
CA SER A 701 0.84 30.36 11.32
C SER A 701 -0.29 29.37 11.57
N MET A 702 0.02 28.29 12.26
CA MET A 702 -0.92 27.26 12.70
C MET A 702 -0.76 27.07 14.21
N VAL A 703 -1.88 26.83 14.88
CA VAL A 703 -1.94 26.67 16.34
C VAL A 703 -2.79 25.48 16.71
N LEU A 704 -2.57 24.90 17.88
CA LEU A 704 -3.42 23.87 18.44
C LEU A 704 -4.84 24.42 18.59
N PRO A 705 -5.87 23.65 18.19
CA PRO A 705 -7.25 23.97 18.55
C PRO A 705 -7.44 23.93 20.06
N ALA A 706 -8.48 24.56 20.55
CA ALA A 706 -8.91 24.35 21.93
C ALA A 706 -9.22 22.86 22.14
N PRO A 707 -9.02 22.31 23.34
CA PRO A 707 -9.40 20.95 23.66
C PRO A 707 -10.83 20.65 23.21
N TYR A 708 -11.03 19.47 22.63
CA TYR A 708 -12.33 18.96 22.17
C TYR A 708 -13.00 19.76 21.05
N THR A 709 -12.26 20.62 20.34
CA THR A 709 -12.76 21.33 19.17
C THR A 709 -12.12 20.82 17.89
N LEU A 710 -12.80 21.01 16.77
CA LEU A 710 -12.26 20.62 15.46
C LEU A 710 -11.32 21.70 14.93
N GLY A 711 -10.22 21.31 14.31
CA GLY A 711 -9.34 22.23 13.59
C GLY A 711 -9.82 22.50 12.18
N ASP A 712 -9.42 23.65 11.62
CA ASP A 712 -9.88 24.16 10.33
C ASP A 712 -8.89 23.99 9.17
N VAL A 713 -7.65 23.53 9.43
CA VAL A 713 -6.67 23.23 8.38
C VAL A 713 -7.17 22.02 7.57
N PRO A 714 -7.19 22.10 6.22
CA PRO A 714 -7.61 20.97 5.41
C PRO A 714 -6.65 19.78 5.55
N ARG A 715 -7.16 18.55 5.32
CA ARG A 715 -6.38 17.31 5.41
C ARG A 715 -5.08 17.38 4.58
N ALA A 716 -5.12 17.95 3.38
CA ALA A 716 -3.95 18.26 2.56
C ALA A 716 -3.95 19.73 2.19
N ASP A 717 -2.98 20.47 2.71
CA ASP A 717 -2.86 21.92 2.56
C ASP A 717 -2.01 22.31 1.36
N GLY A 718 -2.61 22.97 0.38
CA GLY A 718 -1.94 23.43 -0.83
C GLY A 718 -1.30 24.83 -0.72
N GLU A 719 -1.45 25.53 0.40
CA GLU A 719 -0.86 26.85 0.58
C GLU A 719 0.66 26.79 0.66
N ILE A 720 1.18 25.69 1.20
CA ILE A 720 2.59 25.35 1.18
C ILE A 720 2.74 23.88 0.74
N ARG A 721 3.78 23.63 -0.05
CA ARG A 721 4.04 22.31 -0.63
C ARG A 721 5.43 21.83 -0.27
N THR A 722 5.68 20.54 -0.35
CA THR A 722 7.04 20.00 -0.27
C THR A 722 7.94 20.68 -1.31
N PRO A 723 9.26 20.66 -1.15
CA PRO A 723 10.17 21.12 -2.19
C PRO A 723 9.88 20.42 -3.53
N GLY A 724 9.92 21.18 -4.62
CA GLY A 724 9.78 20.61 -5.96
C GLY A 724 10.98 19.74 -6.33
N ALA A 725 10.79 18.84 -7.29
CA ALA A 725 11.82 17.94 -7.76
C ALA A 725 12.42 18.41 -9.08
N PHE A 726 13.75 18.40 -9.19
CA PHE A 726 14.48 18.56 -10.44
C PHE A 726 15.53 17.48 -10.55
N ASN A 727 15.44 16.67 -11.61
CA ASN A 727 16.37 15.57 -11.85
C ASN A 727 16.74 15.48 -13.32
N VAL A 728 18.01 15.21 -13.57
CA VAL A 728 18.55 15.01 -14.93
C VAL A 728 19.38 13.75 -14.96
N SER A 729 18.96 12.80 -15.80
CA SER A 729 19.80 11.66 -16.18
C SER A 729 20.27 11.85 -17.61
N ALA A 730 21.57 11.70 -17.87
CA ALA A 730 22.15 11.93 -19.16
C ALA A 730 23.20 10.86 -19.50
N SER A 731 23.36 10.60 -20.81
CA SER A 731 24.41 9.73 -21.29
C SER A 731 25.07 10.29 -22.55
N VAL A 732 26.32 9.94 -22.75
CA VAL A 732 27.04 10.16 -23.97
C VAL A 732 27.58 8.83 -24.45
N ASN A 733 27.30 8.48 -25.70
CA ASN A 733 27.70 7.21 -26.25
C ASN A 733 28.24 7.34 -27.69
N LYS A 734 29.11 6.39 -28.04
CA LYS A 734 29.64 6.27 -29.38
C LYS A 734 29.76 4.81 -29.78
N VAL A 735 29.36 4.52 -31.01
CA VAL A 735 29.48 3.19 -31.61
C VAL A 735 30.66 3.18 -32.58
N PHE A 736 31.56 2.24 -32.35
CA PHE A 736 32.70 1.97 -33.21
C PHE A 736 32.44 0.71 -34.05
N SER A 737 32.59 0.76 -35.34
CA SER A 737 32.62 -0.44 -36.17
C SER A 737 33.99 -1.12 -36.04
N LEU A 738 34.01 -2.36 -35.54
CA LEU A 738 35.22 -3.14 -35.33
C LEU A 738 35.63 -3.94 -36.56
N SER A 739 34.76 -4.08 -37.56
CA SER A 739 35.02 -4.82 -38.80
C SER A 739 34.45 -4.07 -40.00
N LYS A 740 35.15 -4.10 -41.10
CA LYS A 740 34.67 -3.61 -42.39
C LYS A 740 33.88 -4.65 -43.18
N THR A 741 34.04 -5.93 -42.85
CA THR A 741 33.46 -7.08 -43.58
C THR A 741 32.30 -7.71 -42.84
N ARG A 742 32.15 -7.44 -41.55
CA ARG A 742 31.12 -8.00 -40.69
C ARG A 742 30.31 -6.84 -40.10
N GLU A 743 29.21 -6.49 -40.74
CA GLU A 743 28.39 -5.31 -40.39
C GLU A 743 27.86 -5.30 -38.93
N GLY A 744 27.65 -6.45 -38.33
CA GLY A 744 27.16 -6.58 -36.95
C GLY A 744 28.20 -6.40 -35.84
N LEU A 745 29.51 -6.46 -36.20
CA LEU A 745 30.57 -6.37 -35.18
C LEU A 745 30.87 -4.92 -34.82
N THR A 746 30.32 -4.50 -33.70
CA THR A 746 30.44 -3.12 -33.18
C THR A 746 30.82 -3.10 -31.71
N MET A 747 31.49 -2.01 -31.28
CA MET A 747 31.72 -1.70 -29.87
C MET A 747 31.06 -0.36 -29.54
N GLU A 748 30.19 -0.36 -28.56
CA GLU A 748 29.60 0.85 -28.01
C GLU A 748 30.31 1.21 -26.70
N LEU A 749 30.85 2.43 -26.64
CA LEU A 749 31.29 3.05 -25.39
C LEU A 749 30.20 3.99 -24.90
N ARG A 750 29.89 3.93 -23.63
CA ARG A 750 28.82 4.72 -23.01
C ARG A 750 29.26 5.24 -21.64
N LEU A 751 29.09 6.54 -21.42
CA LEU A 751 29.18 7.20 -20.14
C LEU A 751 27.74 7.61 -19.73
N GLU A 752 27.28 7.15 -18.60
CA GLU A 752 25.95 7.46 -18.06
C GLU A 752 26.08 8.18 -16.73
N ALA A 753 25.21 9.14 -16.46
CA ALA A 753 25.11 9.84 -15.21
C ALA A 753 23.65 9.92 -14.77
N GLN A 754 23.30 9.32 -13.66
CA GLN A 754 22.06 9.56 -12.95
C GLN A 754 22.26 10.74 -12.02
N ASN A 755 21.23 11.59 -11.90
CA ASN A 755 21.35 12.88 -11.20
C ASN A 755 22.62 13.63 -11.67
N ALA A 756 22.73 13.85 -12.98
CA ALA A 756 23.95 14.37 -13.63
C ALA A 756 24.42 15.70 -13.03
N PHE A 757 23.53 16.54 -12.56
CA PHE A 757 23.85 17.83 -11.92
C PHE A 757 24.08 17.72 -10.40
N ASN A 758 23.95 16.54 -9.81
CA ASN A 758 24.06 16.29 -8.38
C ASN A 758 23.12 17.21 -7.56
N HIS A 759 21.88 17.36 -8.05
CA HIS A 759 20.89 18.19 -7.40
C HIS A 759 20.10 17.37 -6.38
N PRO A 760 20.03 17.76 -5.09
CA PRO A 760 19.23 17.06 -4.10
C PRO A 760 17.74 17.31 -4.34
N VAL A 761 16.92 16.28 -4.18
CA VAL A 761 15.48 16.41 -4.03
C VAL A 761 15.16 16.18 -2.57
N PHE A 762 14.74 17.22 -1.89
CA PHE A 762 14.48 17.19 -0.45
C PHE A 762 13.22 16.40 -0.12
N GLY A 763 13.23 15.78 1.06
CA GLY A 763 12.09 15.08 1.63
C GLY A 763 10.97 16.00 2.09
N THR A 764 9.97 15.41 2.69
CA THR A 764 8.87 16.15 3.32
C THR A 764 9.37 16.74 4.64
N PRO A 765 9.11 18.03 4.93
CA PRO A 765 9.38 18.59 6.25
C PRO A 765 8.48 17.95 7.30
N ASP A 766 8.90 17.97 8.55
CA ASP A 766 8.03 17.59 9.66
C ASP A 766 6.75 18.43 9.67
N GLN A 767 5.60 17.80 9.89
CA GLN A 767 4.27 18.37 9.71
C GLN A 767 3.47 18.46 11.03
N SER A 768 4.01 17.96 12.14
CA SER A 768 3.37 18.06 13.46
C SER A 768 3.70 19.41 14.09
N ILE A 769 2.71 20.28 14.23
CA ILE A 769 2.94 21.69 14.58
C ILE A 769 3.49 21.90 15.99
N ASP A 770 3.33 20.93 16.86
CA ASP A 770 3.77 20.88 18.27
C ASP A 770 5.01 19.99 18.47
N ASP A 771 5.57 19.42 17.39
CA ASP A 771 6.88 18.74 17.44
C ASP A 771 8.02 19.78 17.42
N PRO A 772 9.08 19.61 18.24
CA PRO A 772 10.27 20.49 18.20
C PRO A 772 10.95 20.56 16.82
N ASN A 773 10.75 19.56 15.96
CA ASN A 773 11.31 19.50 14.61
C ASN A 773 10.34 20.02 13.54
N PHE A 774 9.21 20.65 13.92
CA PHE A 774 8.24 21.15 12.95
C PHE A 774 8.90 22.00 11.85
N GLY A 775 8.68 21.63 10.60
CA GLY A 775 9.28 22.29 9.44
C GLY A 775 10.73 21.89 9.10
N VAL A 776 11.35 20.94 9.82
CA VAL A 776 12.70 20.41 9.55
C VAL A 776 12.63 19.31 8.47
N ILE A 777 13.57 19.34 7.53
CA ILE A 777 13.74 18.28 6.50
C ILE A 777 14.94 17.42 6.87
N SER A 778 14.71 16.16 7.19
CA SER A 778 15.75 15.24 7.69
C SER A 778 16.35 14.32 6.63
N TYR A 779 15.79 14.26 5.39
CA TYR A 779 16.25 13.34 4.36
C TYR A 779 16.11 13.90 2.94
N THR A 780 16.76 13.24 1.99
CA THR A 780 16.58 13.47 0.54
C THR A 780 15.91 12.27 -0.11
N GLN A 781 15.04 12.52 -1.11
CA GLN A 781 14.30 11.48 -1.84
C GLN A 781 15.11 10.83 -2.97
N ASN A 782 16.20 11.46 -3.39
CA ASN A 782 17.02 10.94 -4.48
C ASN A 782 18.44 10.63 -4.03
N SER A 783 19.07 9.69 -4.74
CA SER A 783 20.49 9.39 -4.57
C SER A 783 21.38 10.54 -5.10
N PRO A 784 22.59 10.72 -4.53
CA PRO A 784 23.60 11.59 -5.13
C PRO A 784 23.93 11.12 -6.54
N ARG A 785 24.67 11.95 -7.30
CA ARG A 785 25.08 11.61 -8.66
C ARG A 785 25.80 10.27 -8.71
N GLN A 786 25.30 9.38 -9.55
CA GLN A 786 25.93 8.08 -9.85
C GLN A 786 26.39 8.06 -11.30
N MET A 787 27.60 7.61 -11.55
CA MET A 787 28.18 7.55 -12.88
C MET A 787 28.58 6.12 -13.22
N GLN A 788 28.35 5.72 -14.47
CA GLN A 788 28.73 4.42 -15.01
C GLN A 788 29.43 4.59 -16.33
N LEU A 789 30.58 3.89 -16.50
CA LEU A 789 31.24 3.70 -17.78
C LEU A 789 31.01 2.27 -18.23
N ALA A 790 30.51 2.10 -19.45
CA ALA A 790 30.21 0.80 -20.03
C ALA A 790 30.80 0.65 -21.42
N ALA A 791 31.26 -0.56 -21.73
CA ALA A 791 31.65 -0.98 -23.07
C ALA A 791 30.86 -2.23 -23.46
N LYS A 792 30.13 -2.17 -24.59
CA LYS A 792 29.33 -3.29 -25.10
C LYS A 792 29.84 -3.68 -26.50
N ILE A 793 30.12 -4.96 -26.70
CA ILE A 793 30.44 -5.53 -27.99
C ILE A 793 29.20 -6.29 -28.50
N ASN A 794 28.77 -5.93 -29.71
CA ASN A 794 27.74 -6.66 -30.46
C ASN A 794 28.44 -7.42 -31.61
N PHE A 795 28.08 -8.69 -31.82
CA PHE A 795 28.70 -9.56 -32.80
C PHE A 795 27.73 -10.45 -33.55
#